data_cf6fd4fdd68d0f7891b04043d903eca0
#
_entry.id   cf6fd4fdd68d0f7891b04043d903eca0
#
_cell.length_a   1.000
_cell.length_b   1.000
_cell.length_c   1.000
_cell.angle_alpha   90.00
_cell.angle_beta   90.00
_cell.angle_gamma   90.00
#
_symmetry.space_group_name_H-M   'P 1'
#
loop_
_entity.id
_entity.type
_entity.pdbx_description
1 polymer ?
#
loop_
_entity_poly.entity_id
_entity_poly.type
_entity_poly.pdbx_seq_one_letter_code
_entity_poly.pdbx_strand_id
1 'polypeptide(L)'
;MTTKFADIIVPLPLAQTYTYSIPEEMENQIAIGMRVIVHFGASRFYTGIVINIHSNHPTYDKIKAISEVIDDKPILLLSQLQLWNFVSQYYQTALGDIYKVALPSGLKIENETIIELIPETLDTRHETRDNRFTKGEEKIIEILRDEKSHSITEFTTSQLKHIKHLIDIGVIAKTEKSTDNYKPKFTYFIAINPLYKDNINNALEIIGKGKKQRELLEKYVSITNYNAINRNVLLEKTDISSTILKQLIDKEILCLEKRRCYRIDTTSEVTAEVHQLTPAQLTAYTQVKSGFETHQTVLLHGITSSGKTEIYIQLIKDCIAQGKQVLMLVPEAGLTQQLANRMKQFFGGEMGIFHSFCSSYERVETYQHQLSDNPYKLILGVRSSVFLPFKNLGLIIIDEEHDMGYKQIEPAPRYHARDVATLLARIHGAKTLLGTATPSIESYANCYNGKYKLVELNERYGGVALPQIQLIDIKECYRKKQMKGHFSLEMIDEIKHVINNGGQVILFQNRRGFAPYIKCSQCGYVPKCPNCDVSLTYHRHSNTLTCHYCGHTISIHHSQPTFNSQLSTLNSQYSCPNCKEGVLSTHGFGTEQVEDEVKLLFPDYSVARLDLDTSRSAKAFDTIVETFQNGNIDILIGTQMIAKGLDFDNIGLVGILNADNLLHHPDFRAYERAYQLLIQVSGRTGRRAQQGKVLIQTYQPENPIFNQIIHNDYIGFYNQDMTERHSFNYPPYVKLIRITIRHTDFDICSHAADLLANKLKLRLKNRVLGPDVPIIGRIQNKYIKQILVKIEISAPLHKAKLIIQDEIQGVTSQRPYNTVQIQLDIDPI
;
A
#
# COMPACT_ATOMS: atom_id res chain seq x y z
N MET A 1 -11.72 2.95 48.64
CA MET A 1 -12.01 2.50 47.25
C MET A 1 -10.78 1.86 46.67
N THR A 2 -10.88 0.74 46.01
CA THR A 2 -9.72 0.07 45.36
C THR A 2 -9.35 0.81 44.12
N THR A 3 -8.15 1.38 44.05
CA THR A 3 -7.63 2.08 42.88
C THR A 3 -7.67 1.16 41.64
N LYS A 4 -8.31 1.58 40.56
CA LYS A 4 -8.31 0.86 39.28
C LYS A 4 -7.13 1.25 38.41
N PHE A 5 -6.67 0.31 37.63
CA PHE A 5 -5.57 0.44 36.71
C PHE A 5 -5.99 0.03 35.29
N ALA A 6 -5.35 0.64 34.30
CA ALA A 6 -5.52 0.29 32.90
C ALA A 6 -4.19 -0.05 32.22
N ASP A 7 -4.17 -1.19 31.50
CA ASP A 7 -3.06 -1.53 30.59
C ASP A 7 -3.29 -0.85 29.26
N ILE A 8 -2.26 -0.13 28.78
CA ILE A 8 -2.36 0.74 27.63
C ILE A 8 -1.28 0.39 26.59
N ILE A 9 -1.71 0.30 25.31
CA ILE A 9 -0.82 0.25 24.15
C ILE A 9 -0.51 1.67 23.71
N VAL A 10 0.78 2.01 23.63
CA VAL A 10 1.26 3.26 23.02
C VAL A 10 1.85 3.02 21.63
N PRO A 11 1.86 4.00 20.70
CA PRO A 11 2.38 3.83 19.33
C PRO A 11 3.92 3.81 19.29
N LEU A 12 4.53 2.95 20.10
CA LEU A 12 5.98 2.78 20.20
C LEU A 12 6.33 1.29 20.01
N PRO A 13 7.51 0.96 19.46
CA PRO A 13 7.95 -0.42 19.24
C PRO A 13 8.44 -1.04 20.56
N LEU A 14 7.57 -1.09 21.58
CA LEU A 14 7.87 -1.59 22.91
C LEU A 14 7.30 -3.00 23.10
N ALA A 15 8.10 -3.85 23.75
CA ALA A 15 7.76 -5.27 23.91
C ALA A 15 6.57 -5.51 24.85
N GLN A 16 6.29 -4.59 25.75
CA GLN A 16 5.25 -4.72 26.77
C GLN A 16 4.29 -3.53 26.78
N THR A 17 3.12 -3.78 27.35
CA THR A 17 2.13 -2.74 27.66
C THR A 17 2.50 -2.05 28.96
N TYR A 18 1.96 -0.85 29.17
CA TYR A 18 2.23 -0.07 30.38
C TYR A 18 0.95 0.17 31.15
N THR A 19 1.03 -0.02 32.46
CA THR A 19 -0.11 0.15 33.37
C THR A 19 -0.13 1.56 33.92
N TYR A 20 -1.29 2.20 33.86
CA TYR A 20 -1.58 3.54 34.39
C TYR A 20 -2.71 3.47 35.42
N SER A 21 -2.69 4.35 36.42
CA SER A 21 -3.81 4.50 37.34
C SER A 21 -4.96 5.27 36.66
N ILE A 22 -6.17 4.88 36.99
CA ILE A 22 -7.39 5.55 36.51
C ILE A 22 -7.83 6.53 37.61
N PRO A 23 -7.89 7.87 37.32
CA PRO A 23 -8.47 8.83 38.24
C PRO A 23 -9.94 8.50 38.55
N GLU A 24 -10.39 8.74 39.80
CA GLU A 24 -11.77 8.45 40.23
C GLU A 24 -12.82 9.11 39.33
N GLU A 25 -12.55 10.31 38.83
CA GLU A 25 -13.42 11.05 37.92
C GLU A 25 -13.63 10.37 36.57
N MET A 26 -12.67 9.54 36.15
CA MET A 26 -12.67 8.85 34.86
C MET A 26 -13.13 7.38 34.95
N GLU A 27 -13.30 6.82 36.18
CA GLU A 27 -13.60 5.39 36.33
C GLU A 27 -14.86 4.91 35.57
N ASN A 28 -15.87 5.79 35.49
CA ASN A 28 -17.13 5.48 34.80
C ASN A 28 -17.14 5.86 33.32
N GLN A 29 -16.10 6.55 32.85
CA GLN A 29 -15.99 7.03 31.46
C GLN A 29 -15.08 6.14 30.62
N ILE A 30 -14.19 5.36 31.24
CA ILE A 30 -13.16 4.58 30.56
C ILE A 30 -13.63 3.17 30.26
N ALA A 31 -13.39 2.69 29.05
CA ALA A 31 -13.66 1.31 28.63
C ALA A 31 -12.53 0.76 27.73
N ILE A 32 -12.46 -0.57 27.65
CA ILE A 32 -11.53 -1.27 26.76
C ILE A 32 -11.80 -0.83 25.31
N GLY A 33 -10.74 -0.50 24.57
CA GLY A 33 -10.81 -0.04 23.17
C GLY A 33 -10.93 1.47 23.02
N MET A 34 -10.97 2.25 24.09
CA MET A 34 -10.95 3.73 24.04
C MET A 34 -9.53 4.27 23.95
N ARG A 35 -9.41 5.45 23.31
CA ARG A 35 -8.16 6.22 23.31
C ARG A 35 -8.08 7.08 24.56
N VAL A 36 -6.88 7.15 25.09
CA VAL A 36 -6.53 7.99 26.25
C VAL A 36 -5.24 8.73 25.98
N ILE A 37 -5.08 9.89 26.58
CA ILE A 37 -3.80 10.61 26.63
C ILE A 37 -3.03 10.16 27.85
N VAL A 38 -1.81 9.68 27.62
CA VAL A 38 -0.91 9.23 28.69
C VAL A 38 0.46 9.85 28.55
N HIS A 39 1.05 10.15 29.70
CA HIS A 39 2.39 10.68 29.79
C HIS A 39 3.43 9.55 29.77
N PHE A 40 4.32 9.50 28.78
CA PHE A 40 5.36 8.48 28.63
C PHE A 40 6.76 9.09 28.63
N GLY A 41 7.69 8.52 29.41
CA GLY A 41 9.03 9.10 29.61
C GLY A 41 9.00 10.37 30.45
N ALA A 42 9.94 11.30 30.21
CA ALA A 42 10.08 12.50 31.02
C ALA A 42 9.10 13.62 30.65
N SER A 43 8.75 13.79 29.36
CA SER A 43 8.01 14.97 28.88
C SER A 43 7.05 14.70 27.73
N ARG A 44 6.85 13.46 27.28
CA ARG A 44 6.07 13.17 26.06
C ARG A 44 4.69 12.62 26.38
N PHE A 45 3.68 13.16 25.71
CA PHE A 45 2.33 12.62 25.72
C PHE A 45 2.11 11.72 24.49
N TYR A 46 1.36 10.66 24.67
CA TYR A 46 0.97 9.78 23.57
C TYR A 46 -0.52 9.44 23.68
N THR A 47 -1.14 9.30 22.53
CA THR A 47 -2.45 8.66 22.45
C THR A 47 -2.26 7.16 22.61
N GLY A 48 -2.71 6.60 23.71
CA GLY A 48 -2.73 5.18 23.98
C GLY A 48 -4.11 4.58 23.79
N ILE A 49 -4.19 3.25 23.72
CA ILE A 49 -5.45 2.50 23.69
C ILE A 49 -5.52 1.61 24.91
N VAL A 50 -6.64 1.70 25.63
CA VAL A 50 -6.93 0.85 26.78
C VAL A 50 -7.25 -0.57 26.30
N ILE A 51 -6.50 -1.56 26.79
CA ILE A 51 -6.71 -2.97 26.42
C ILE A 51 -7.17 -3.85 27.56
N ASN A 52 -6.97 -3.41 28.79
CA ASN A 52 -7.38 -4.14 29.99
C ASN A 52 -7.64 -3.15 31.13
N ILE A 53 -8.58 -3.48 32.02
CA ILE A 53 -8.86 -2.71 33.24
C ILE A 53 -8.88 -3.70 34.42
N HIS A 54 -8.12 -3.40 35.49
CA HIS A 54 -7.96 -4.30 36.62
C HIS A 54 -7.69 -3.57 37.93
N SER A 55 -7.73 -4.27 39.04
CA SER A 55 -7.43 -3.71 40.39
C SER A 55 -6.09 -4.22 40.94
N ASN A 56 -5.30 -4.96 40.12
CA ASN A 56 -4.00 -5.49 40.55
C ASN A 56 -2.97 -4.38 40.54
N HIS A 57 -2.35 -4.10 41.68
CA HIS A 57 -1.28 -3.07 41.78
C HIS A 57 -0.03 -3.56 41.03
N PRO A 58 0.52 -2.75 40.10
CA PRO A 58 1.77 -3.08 39.42
C PRO A 58 2.96 -3.18 40.41
N THR A 59 3.98 -3.90 39.99
CA THR A 59 5.17 -4.17 40.81
C THR A 59 6.19 -3.02 40.87
N TYR A 60 5.95 -1.90 40.14
CA TYR A 60 6.85 -0.75 40.11
C TYR A 60 6.31 0.45 40.93
N ASP A 61 7.22 1.21 41.56
CA ASP A 61 6.88 2.20 42.57
C ASP A 61 6.23 3.50 42.05
N LYS A 62 6.40 3.84 40.76
CA LYS A 62 5.87 5.09 40.19
C LYS A 62 4.88 4.78 39.08
N ILE A 63 3.60 4.78 39.41
CA ILE A 63 2.50 4.63 38.47
C ILE A 63 2.01 6.04 38.10
N LYS A 64 1.98 6.34 36.77
CA LYS A 64 1.41 7.58 36.27
C LYS A 64 -0.09 7.41 36.06
N ALA A 65 -0.84 8.50 36.20
CA ALA A 65 -2.27 8.53 35.91
C ALA A 65 -2.54 8.78 34.45
N ILE A 66 -3.71 8.36 33.98
CA ILE A 66 -4.28 8.74 32.67
C ILE A 66 -4.56 10.26 32.74
N SER A 67 -4.16 11.00 31.71
CA SER A 67 -4.35 12.45 31.66
C SER A 67 -5.73 12.83 31.17
N GLU A 68 -6.25 12.15 30.16
CA GLU A 68 -7.52 12.47 29.51
C GLU A 68 -8.09 11.25 28.78
N VAL A 69 -9.43 11.14 28.73
CA VAL A 69 -10.17 10.18 27.88
C VAL A 69 -10.65 10.93 26.65
N ILE A 70 -10.30 10.44 25.44
CA ILE A 70 -10.57 11.13 24.18
C ILE A 70 -11.93 10.74 23.60
N ASP A 71 -12.35 9.49 23.78
CA ASP A 71 -13.51 8.92 23.11
C ASP A 71 -14.70 8.75 24.08
N ASP A 72 -15.90 8.99 23.56
CA ASP A 72 -17.15 8.67 24.28
C ASP A 72 -17.54 7.18 24.17
N LYS A 73 -17.04 6.49 23.15
CA LYS A 73 -17.27 5.05 22.88
C LYS A 73 -15.99 4.39 22.41
N PRO A 74 -15.83 3.07 22.64
CA PRO A 74 -14.67 2.34 22.13
C PRO A 74 -14.49 2.47 20.62
N ILE A 75 -13.31 2.81 20.20
CA ILE A 75 -12.96 2.85 18.77
C ILE A 75 -12.32 1.55 18.29
N LEU A 76 -11.92 0.67 19.19
CA LEU A 76 -11.34 -0.63 18.89
C LEU A 76 -12.25 -1.72 19.46
N LEU A 77 -12.63 -2.67 18.60
CA LEU A 77 -13.46 -3.80 18.99
C LEU A 77 -12.62 -4.93 19.63
N LEU A 78 -13.24 -5.77 20.46
CA LEU A 78 -12.55 -6.92 21.06
C LEU A 78 -12.00 -7.91 20.00
N SER A 79 -12.72 -8.11 18.90
CA SER A 79 -12.25 -8.92 17.77
C SER A 79 -10.97 -8.37 17.14
N GLN A 80 -10.82 -7.04 17.05
CA GLN A 80 -9.59 -6.42 16.58
C GLN A 80 -8.44 -6.62 17.58
N LEU A 81 -8.69 -6.48 18.88
CA LEU A 81 -7.68 -6.75 19.92
C LEU A 81 -7.20 -8.21 19.87
N GLN A 82 -8.10 -9.17 19.67
CA GLN A 82 -7.73 -10.58 19.49
C GLN A 82 -6.82 -10.75 18.25
N LEU A 83 -7.19 -10.10 17.14
CA LEU A 83 -6.39 -10.11 15.92
C LEU A 83 -5.00 -9.50 16.15
N TRP A 84 -4.92 -8.33 16.82
CA TRP A 84 -3.66 -7.65 17.11
C TRP A 84 -2.73 -8.49 17.98
N ASN A 85 -3.27 -9.13 19.02
CA ASN A 85 -2.51 -10.03 19.89
C ASN A 85 -1.94 -11.22 19.09
N PHE A 86 -2.74 -11.82 18.21
CA PHE A 86 -2.24 -12.90 17.36
C PHE A 86 -1.14 -12.42 16.41
N VAL A 87 -1.35 -11.29 15.72
CA VAL A 87 -0.36 -10.72 14.79
C VAL A 87 0.95 -10.41 15.54
N SER A 88 0.86 -9.83 16.74
CA SER A 88 2.02 -9.56 17.61
C SER A 88 2.80 -10.84 17.91
N GLN A 89 2.10 -11.88 18.39
CA GLN A 89 2.72 -13.16 18.78
C GLN A 89 3.24 -13.94 17.56
N TYR A 90 2.46 -13.95 16.46
CA TYR A 90 2.86 -14.72 15.28
C TYR A 90 4.05 -14.08 14.55
N TYR A 91 4.00 -12.79 14.29
CA TYR A 91 5.05 -12.07 13.53
C TYR A 91 6.15 -11.49 14.42
N GLN A 92 6.11 -11.74 15.73
CA GLN A 92 7.11 -11.27 16.69
C GLN A 92 7.34 -9.76 16.60
N THR A 93 6.27 -9.00 16.71
CA THR A 93 6.26 -7.54 16.59
C THR A 93 5.55 -6.91 17.78
N ALA A 94 5.94 -5.69 18.12
CA ALA A 94 5.30 -4.96 19.22
C ALA A 94 3.85 -4.57 18.88
N LEU A 95 2.98 -4.58 19.90
CA LEU A 95 1.59 -4.10 19.73
C LEU A 95 1.52 -2.65 19.28
N GLY A 96 2.48 -1.80 19.71
CA GLY A 96 2.58 -0.42 19.25
C GLY A 96 2.88 -0.28 17.76
N ASP A 97 3.58 -1.22 17.13
CA ASP A 97 3.79 -1.22 15.68
C ASP A 97 2.49 -1.60 14.94
N ILE A 98 1.71 -2.54 15.49
CA ILE A 98 0.40 -2.90 14.95
C ILE A 98 -0.55 -1.70 15.06
N TYR A 99 -0.57 -1.02 16.21
CA TYR A 99 -1.33 0.21 16.42
C TYR A 99 -1.05 1.25 15.32
N LYS A 100 0.23 1.46 14.97
CA LYS A 100 0.63 2.41 13.92
C LYS A 100 0.04 2.08 12.55
N VAL A 101 -0.07 0.81 12.20
CA VAL A 101 -0.55 0.37 10.88
C VAL A 101 -2.07 0.20 10.87
N ALA A 102 -2.66 -0.25 11.96
CA ALA A 102 -4.07 -0.61 12.04
C ALA A 102 -5.00 0.62 12.14
N LEU A 103 -4.57 1.68 12.84
CA LEU A 103 -5.37 2.89 12.94
C LEU A 103 -4.96 3.95 11.91
N PRO A 104 -5.92 4.62 11.26
CA PRO A 104 -5.64 5.79 10.43
C PRO A 104 -4.87 6.88 11.19
N SER A 105 -3.97 7.58 10.50
CA SER A 105 -3.12 8.62 11.11
C SER A 105 -3.93 9.71 11.80
N GLY A 106 -5.04 10.14 11.21
CA GLY A 106 -5.90 11.17 11.81
C GLY A 106 -6.65 10.75 13.08
N LEU A 107 -6.61 9.46 13.45
CA LEU A 107 -7.10 8.99 14.77
C LEU A 107 -5.99 8.91 15.82
N LYS A 108 -4.75 9.18 15.45
CA LYS A 108 -3.60 9.27 16.34
C LYS A 108 -3.33 10.74 16.58
N ILE A 109 -3.42 11.15 17.83
CA ILE A 109 -2.97 12.48 18.19
C ILE A 109 -1.45 12.42 18.19
N GLU A 110 -0.83 13.13 17.27
CA GLU A 110 0.62 13.28 17.23
C GLU A 110 1.01 14.50 18.05
N ASN A 111 2.06 14.37 18.85
CA ASN A 111 2.64 15.53 19.53
C ASN A 111 3.36 16.37 18.48
N GLU A 112 2.81 17.52 18.20
CA GLU A 112 3.49 18.51 17.39
C GLU A 112 4.42 19.32 18.30
N THR A 113 5.70 19.32 18.00
CA THR A 113 6.66 20.19 18.67
C THR A 113 6.47 21.59 18.12
N ILE A 114 5.93 22.44 18.95
CA ILE A 114 5.74 23.85 18.66
C ILE A 114 6.90 24.63 19.27
N ILE A 115 7.38 25.61 18.52
CA ILE A 115 8.42 26.51 18.93
C ILE A 115 7.88 27.94 18.93
N GLU A 116 8.21 28.67 20.00
CA GLU A 116 7.81 30.05 20.20
C GLU A 116 9.04 30.86 20.64
N LEU A 117 9.11 32.11 20.21
CA LEU A 117 10.15 33.04 20.63
C LEU A 117 9.89 33.48 22.07
N ILE A 118 10.92 33.55 22.91
CA ILE A 118 10.84 34.13 24.25
C ILE A 118 11.31 35.58 24.14
N PRO A 119 10.39 36.61 24.11
CA PRO A 119 10.77 37.98 23.85
C PRO A 119 11.72 38.57 24.90
N GLU A 120 11.52 38.18 26.17
CA GLU A 120 12.32 38.68 27.31
C GLU A 120 13.83 38.32 27.21
N THR A 121 14.18 37.28 26.46
CA THR A 121 15.58 36.83 26.32
C THR A 121 16.31 37.55 25.18
N LEU A 122 15.62 38.22 24.29
CA LEU A 122 16.22 39.03 23.22
C LEU A 122 16.72 40.39 23.73
N ASP A 123 15.98 41.02 24.63
CA ASP A 123 16.33 42.34 25.19
C ASP A 123 17.53 42.31 26.11
N THR A 124 17.68 41.27 26.92
CA THR A 124 18.79 41.10 27.87
C THR A 124 20.12 40.75 27.23
N ARG A 125 20.15 40.26 25.99
CA ARG A 125 21.39 39.86 25.28
C ARG A 125 21.96 40.90 24.33
N HIS A 126 21.21 41.96 23.99
CA HIS A 126 21.72 43.07 23.19
C HIS A 126 22.78 43.93 23.94
N GLU A 127 22.87 43.79 25.24
CA GLU A 127 23.80 44.56 26.08
C GLU A 127 25.19 43.91 26.26
N THR A 128 25.38 42.63 25.87
CA THR A 128 26.71 41.97 25.97
C THR A 128 27.34 41.79 24.59
N ARG A 129 28.49 42.37 24.37
CA ARG A 129 29.24 42.50 23.10
C ARG A 129 29.70 41.17 22.43
N ASP A 130 29.46 39.99 22.99
CA ASP A 130 30.13 38.75 22.59
C ASP A 130 29.24 37.65 21.97
N ASN A 131 27.93 37.83 21.81
CA ASN A 131 27.06 36.80 21.20
C ASN A 131 26.22 37.35 20.04
N ARG A 132 26.84 37.47 18.84
CA ARG A 132 26.08 37.71 17.60
C ARG A 132 25.46 36.39 17.11
N PHE A 133 24.16 36.42 16.87
CA PHE A 133 23.49 35.31 16.18
C PHE A 133 24.06 35.08 14.78
N THR A 134 24.13 33.85 14.35
CA THR A 134 24.50 33.54 12.96
C THR A 134 23.39 34.02 12.00
N LYS A 135 23.72 34.29 10.75
CA LYS A 135 22.72 34.67 9.71
C LYS A 135 21.57 33.66 9.57
N GLY A 136 21.82 32.38 9.91
CA GLY A 136 20.80 31.35 9.92
C GLY A 136 19.85 31.45 11.11
N GLU A 137 20.36 31.83 12.27
CA GLU A 137 19.59 32.06 13.49
C GLU A 137 18.75 33.32 13.42
N GLU A 138 19.34 34.40 12.88
CA GLU A 138 18.61 35.66 12.65
C GLU A 138 17.37 35.45 11.77
N LYS A 139 17.48 34.69 10.68
CA LYS A 139 16.34 34.34 9.85
C LYS A 139 15.26 33.57 10.59
N ILE A 140 15.64 32.67 11.48
CA ILE A 140 14.67 31.90 12.28
C ILE A 140 13.98 32.80 13.29
N ILE A 141 14.74 33.68 13.97
CA ILE A 141 14.20 34.66 14.90
C ILE A 141 13.24 35.63 14.18
N GLU A 142 13.55 36.02 12.93
CA GLU A 142 12.69 36.87 12.11
C GLU A 142 11.37 36.18 11.78
N ILE A 143 11.40 34.90 11.43
CA ILE A 143 10.18 34.09 11.17
C ILE A 143 9.30 33.97 12.42
N LEU A 144 9.93 33.81 13.59
CA LEU A 144 9.22 33.60 14.86
C LEU A 144 8.76 34.93 15.53
N ARG A 145 9.06 36.08 14.95
CA ARG A 145 8.64 37.41 15.46
C ARG A 145 7.16 37.72 15.21
N ASP A 146 6.45 36.93 14.43
CA ASP A 146 5.03 37.13 14.14
C ASP A 146 4.09 36.78 15.31
N GLU A 147 4.65 36.50 16.49
CA GLU A 147 3.95 36.13 17.74
C GLU A 147 3.07 34.89 17.63
N LYS A 148 3.27 34.07 16.58
CA LYS A 148 2.59 32.80 16.41
C LYS A 148 3.47 31.65 16.85
N SER A 149 2.81 30.61 17.32
CA SER A 149 3.47 29.32 17.54
C SER A 149 3.68 28.62 16.19
N HIS A 150 4.92 28.20 15.91
CA HIS A 150 5.33 27.52 14.69
C HIS A 150 5.63 26.05 14.94
N SER A 151 5.19 25.17 14.01
CA SER A 151 5.56 23.76 14.05
C SER A 151 7.01 23.56 13.65
N ILE A 152 7.73 22.69 14.36
CA ILE A 152 9.11 22.33 13.98
C ILE A 152 9.17 21.70 12.59
N THR A 153 8.05 21.14 12.08
CA THR A 153 7.95 20.53 10.76
C THR A 153 7.93 21.54 9.61
N GLU A 154 7.68 22.81 9.88
CA GLU A 154 7.72 23.90 8.90
C GLU A 154 9.14 24.25 8.48
N PHE A 155 10.14 23.80 9.25
CA PHE A 155 11.54 24.13 9.06
C PHE A 155 12.33 23.01 8.36
N THR A 156 13.26 23.41 7.51
CA THR A 156 14.14 22.48 6.80
C THR A 156 15.19 21.84 7.72
N THR A 157 15.72 20.68 7.33
CA THR A 157 16.75 19.95 8.10
C THR A 157 17.98 20.80 8.41
N SER A 158 18.36 21.75 7.56
CA SER A 158 19.45 22.69 7.80
C SER A 158 19.11 23.72 8.88
N GLN A 159 17.87 24.19 8.94
CA GLN A 159 17.37 25.13 9.94
C GLN A 159 17.22 24.48 11.33
N LEU A 160 16.93 23.17 11.39
CA LEU A 160 16.78 22.46 12.66
C LEU A 160 18.03 22.52 13.56
N LYS A 161 19.23 22.61 12.98
CA LYS A 161 20.48 22.78 13.77
C LYS A 161 20.53 24.12 14.48
N HIS A 162 20.10 25.18 13.81
CA HIS A 162 20.04 26.53 14.37
C HIS A 162 18.92 26.64 15.42
N ILE A 163 17.76 26.03 15.16
CA ILE A 163 16.65 25.96 16.12
C ILE A 163 17.10 25.24 17.41
N LYS A 164 17.81 24.12 17.27
CA LYS A 164 18.33 23.40 18.44
C LYS A 164 19.25 24.29 19.30
N HIS A 165 20.17 24.99 18.68
CA HIS A 165 21.05 25.91 19.38
C HIS A 165 20.28 27.06 20.06
N LEU A 166 19.27 27.63 19.38
CA LEU A 166 18.43 28.69 19.97
C LEU A 166 17.58 28.18 21.15
N ILE A 167 17.16 26.89 21.13
CA ILE A 167 16.51 26.27 22.28
C ILE A 167 17.49 26.04 23.42
N ASP A 168 18.69 25.52 23.13
CA ASP A 168 19.73 25.25 24.13
C ASP A 168 20.18 26.53 24.87
N ILE A 169 20.17 27.67 24.16
CA ILE A 169 20.51 28.99 24.77
C ILE A 169 19.28 29.74 25.32
N GLY A 170 18.08 29.14 25.26
CA GLY A 170 16.86 29.68 25.89
C GLY A 170 16.21 30.85 25.16
N VAL A 171 16.49 31.08 23.87
CA VAL A 171 15.87 32.11 23.03
C VAL A 171 14.52 31.63 22.47
N ILE A 172 14.39 30.34 22.25
CA ILE A 172 13.17 29.68 21.77
C ILE A 172 12.65 28.73 22.85
N ALA A 173 11.38 28.87 23.21
CA ALA A 173 10.66 27.88 23.99
C ALA A 173 10.19 26.74 23.11
N LYS A 174 10.39 25.53 23.59
CA LYS A 174 9.86 24.32 22.98
C LYS A 174 8.67 23.83 23.79
N THR A 175 7.49 23.78 23.17
CA THR A 175 6.27 23.24 23.77
C THR A 175 5.76 22.07 22.92
N GLU A 176 5.35 20.96 23.53
CA GLU A 176 4.69 19.86 22.83
C GLU A 176 3.18 20.05 22.94
N LYS A 177 2.52 20.32 21.82
CA LYS A 177 1.08 20.49 21.76
C LYS A 177 0.47 19.27 21.07
N SER A 178 -0.58 18.75 21.67
CA SER A 178 -1.39 17.67 21.09
C SER A 178 -2.32 18.29 20.04
N THR A 179 -2.12 17.93 18.78
CA THR A 179 -3.00 18.39 17.67
C THR A 179 -3.85 17.24 17.15
N ASP A 180 -5.16 17.47 17.12
CA ASP A 180 -6.09 16.57 16.43
C ASP A 180 -5.97 16.83 14.92
N ASN A 181 -5.37 15.89 14.20
CA ASN A 181 -5.13 15.99 12.76
C ASN A 181 -6.41 15.79 11.92
N TYR A 182 -7.54 15.41 12.56
CA TYR A 182 -8.81 15.22 11.85
C TYR A 182 -9.75 16.42 12.02
N LYS A 183 -10.07 17.08 10.91
CA LYS A 183 -11.07 18.15 10.87
C LYS A 183 -12.33 17.67 10.15
N PRO A 184 -13.48 17.50 10.85
CA PRO A 184 -14.74 17.16 10.22
C PRO A 184 -15.11 18.20 9.17
N LYS A 185 -15.65 17.76 8.03
CA LYS A 185 -16.20 18.65 7.02
C LYS A 185 -17.64 18.97 7.41
N PHE A 186 -18.00 20.23 7.32
CA PHE A 186 -19.37 20.68 7.55
C PHE A 186 -19.93 21.31 6.28
N THR A 187 -21.19 21.04 6.04
CA THR A 187 -22.01 21.69 5.00
C THR A 187 -23.13 22.40 5.67
N TYR A 188 -23.47 23.57 5.14
CA TYR A 188 -24.54 24.39 5.67
C TYR A 188 -25.81 24.13 4.88
N PHE A 189 -26.89 23.82 5.60
CA PHE A 189 -28.22 23.66 5.06
C PHE A 189 -29.07 24.83 5.50
N ILE A 190 -30.00 25.23 4.64
CA ILE A 190 -31.01 26.24 4.92
C ILE A 190 -32.30 25.50 5.19
N ALA A 191 -32.89 25.73 6.35
CA ALA A 191 -34.19 25.22 6.77
C ALA A 191 -35.09 26.39 7.12
N ILE A 192 -36.40 26.21 6.94
CA ILE A 192 -37.36 27.19 7.44
C ILE A 192 -37.46 27.07 8.96
N ASN A 193 -37.57 28.19 9.65
CA ASN A 193 -37.80 28.17 11.09
C ASN A 193 -39.16 27.50 11.38
N PRO A 194 -39.21 26.52 12.29
CA PRO A 194 -40.45 25.80 12.62
C PRO A 194 -41.66 26.68 12.90
N LEU A 195 -41.44 27.87 13.44
CA LEU A 195 -42.52 28.85 13.72
C LEU A 195 -43.29 29.32 12.48
N TYR A 196 -42.68 29.24 11.29
CA TYR A 196 -43.27 29.70 10.02
C TYR A 196 -43.61 28.55 9.07
N LYS A 197 -43.35 27.29 9.46
CA LYS A 197 -43.60 26.13 8.62
C LYS A 197 -45.09 25.93 8.32
N ASP A 198 -45.97 26.17 9.31
CA ASP A 198 -47.42 25.99 9.19
C ASP A 198 -48.12 27.27 8.75
N ASN A 199 -47.49 28.43 8.87
CA ASN A 199 -48.06 29.72 8.46
C ASN A 199 -47.02 30.66 7.86
N ILE A 200 -46.78 30.51 6.56
CA ILE A 200 -45.79 31.31 5.81
C ILE A 200 -46.17 32.80 5.71
N ASN A 201 -47.48 33.15 5.87
CA ASN A 201 -47.92 34.52 5.78
C ASN A 201 -47.29 35.40 6.88
N ASN A 202 -47.11 34.87 8.08
CA ASN A 202 -46.39 35.56 9.15
C ASN A 202 -44.93 35.90 8.78
N ALA A 203 -44.24 35.01 8.06
CA ALA A 203 -42.90 35.28 7.56
C ALA A 203 -42.90 36.37 6.49
N LEU A 204 -43.90 36.40 5.60
CA LEU A 204 -44.08 37.44 4.58
C LEU A 204 -44.41 38.82 5.16
N GLU A 205 -45.12 38.90 6.29
CA GLU A 205 -45.35 40.15 7.03
C GLU A 205 -44.03 40.71 7.60
N ILE A 206 -43.19 39.88 8.17
CA ILE A 206 -41.90 40.29 8.74
C ILE A 206 -40.94 40.77 7.63
N ILE A 207 -41.03 40.18 6.44
CA ILE A 207 -40.23 40.62 5.28
C ILE A 207 -40.66 42.03 4.84
N GLY A 208 -41.95 42.36 4.92
CA GLY A 208 -42.48 43.65 4.54
C GLY A 208 -42.30 43.95 3.03
N LYS A 209 -41.72 45.11 2.68
CA LYS A 209 -41.56 45.57 1.28
C LYS A 209 -40.38 44.95 0.53
N GLY A 210 -39.63 43.97 1.11
CA GLY A 210 -38.44 43.39 0.55
C GLY A 210 -38.71 42.42 -0.61
N LYS A 211 -38.89 42.92 -1.83
CA LYS A 211 -39.20 42.10 -3.03
C LYS A 211 -38.29 40.88 -3.23
N LYS A 212 -36.97 41.05 -3.17
CA LYS A 212 -36.01 39.94 -3.37
C LYS A 212 -35.98 38.92 -2.22
N GLN A 213 -36.30 39.36 -0.98
CA GLN A 213 -36.43 38.45 0.16
C GLN A 213 -37.71 37.59 0.04
N ARG A 214 -38.83 38.18 -0.43
CA ARG A 214 -40.05 37.43 -0.74
C ARG A 214 -39.79 36.39 -1.85
N GLU A 215 -39.20 36.84 -2.94
CA GLU A 215 -38.84 35.95 -4.07
C GLU A 215 -37.96 34.75 -3.64
N LEU A 216 -36.99 34.98 -2.77
CA LEU A 216 -36.14 33.89 -2.24
C LEU A 216 -36.96 32.93 -1.39
N LEU A 217 -37.83 33.42 -0.50
CA LEU A 217 -38.65 32.56 0.35
C LEU A 217 -39.67 31.74 -0.47
N GLU A 218 -40.30 32.34 -1.45
CA GLU A 218 -41.24 31.66 -2.36
C GLU A 218 -40.50 30.56 -3.20
N LYS A 219 -39.35 30.90 -3.77
CA LYS A 219 -38.52 29.93 -4.48
C LYS A 219 -38.05 28.82 -3.56
N TYR A 220 -37.61 29.14 -2.33
CA TYR A 220 -37.22 28.13 -1.34
C TYR A 220 -38.37 27.14 -1.10
N VAL A 221 -39.60 27.64 -0.80
CA VAL A 221 -40.78 26.79 -0.56
C VAL A 221 -41.10 25.92 -1.78
N SER A 222 -41.12 26.53 -2.98
CA SER A 222 -41.43 25.80 -4.23
C SER A 222 -40.41 24.69 -4.55
N ILE A 223 -39.13 24.90 -4.26
CA ILE A 223 -38.08 23.95 -4.53
C ILE A 223 -38.00 22.85 -3.48
N THR A 224 -38.24 23.18 -2.21
CA THR A 224 -37.96 22.31 -1.08
C THR A 224 -39.17 21.66 -0.45
N ASN A 225 -40.34 22.19 -0.71
CA ASN A 225 -41.56 21.84 0.01
C ASN A 225 -41.36 21.86 1.55
N TYR A 226 -40.76 22.94 2.06
CA TYR A 226 -40.39 23.18 3.46
C TYR A 226 -39.26 22.27 4.02
N ASN A 227 -38.59 21.46 3.20
CA ASN A 227 -37.47 20.67 3.63
C ASN A 227 -36.14 21.46 3.61
N ALA A 228 -35.21 21.05 4.41
CA ALA A 228 -33.88 21.67 4.40
C ALA A 228 -33.13 21.41 3.08
N ILE A 229 -32.49 22.44 2.53
CA ILE A 229 -31.72 22.38 1.29
C ILE A 229 -30.28 22.84 1.53
N ASN A 230 -29.32 22.28 0.79
CA ASN A 230 -27.95 22.75 0.82
C ASN A 230 -27.86 24.22 0.38
N ARG A 231 -27.16 25.05 1.16
CA ARG A 231 -27.00 26.48 0.92
C ARG A 231 -26.54 26.83 -0.48
N ASN A 232 -25.53 26.12 -1.00
CA ASN A 232 -24.96 26.40 -2.33
C ASN A 232 -25.95 26.02 -3.44
N VAL A 233 -26.62 24.88 -3.31
CA VAL A 233 -27.68 24.45 -4.25
C VAL A 233 -28.86 25.40 -4.27
N LEU A 234 -29.22 25.96 -3.12
CA LEU A 234 -30.30 26.99 -3.06
C LEU A 234 -29.88 28.24 -3.83
N LEU A 235 -28.65 28.73 -3.61
CA LEU A 235 -28.14 29.92 -4.28
C LEU A 235 -28.03 29.75 -5.80
N GLU A 236 -27.53 28.57 -6.26
CA GLU A 236 -27.47 28.23 -7.68
C GLU A 236 -28.85 28.16 -8.34
N LYS A 237 -29.82 27.48 -7.69
CA LYS A 237 -31.17 27.32 -8.26
C LYS A 237 -32.01 28.58 -8.22
N THR A 238 -31.73 29.50 -7.31
CA THR A 238 -32.53 30.74 -7.16
C THR A 238 -31.93 31.94 -7.86
N ASP A 239 -30.63 31.90 -8.18
CA ASP A 239 -29.82 33.00 -8.75
C ASP A 239 -29.91 34.29 -7.89
N ILE A 240 -30.02 34.13 -6.57
CA ILE A 240 -30.15 35.22 -5.61
C ILE A 240 -28.88 35.32 -4.76
N SER A 241 -28.47 36.55 -4.46
CA SER A 241 -27.19 36.80 -3.75
C SER A 241 -27.24 36.28 -2.30
N SER A 242 -26.06 35.82 -1.83
CA SER A 242 -25.87 35.36 -0.45
C SER A 242 -26.22 36.40 0.62
N THR A 243 -26.20 37.71 0.26
CA THR A 243 -26.56 38.82 1.13
C THR A 243 -28.04 38.78 1.49
N ILE A 244 -28.92 38.47 0.53
CA ILE A 244 -30.38 38.39 0.73
C ILE A 244 -30.72 37.18 1.60
N LEU A 245 -30.03 36.04 1.35
CA LEU A 245 -30.18 34.87 2.20
C LEU A 245 -29.76 35.16 3.65
N LYS A 246 -28.65 35.88 3.86
CA LYS A 246 -28.20 36.30 5.19
C LYS A 246 -29.26 37.17 5.89
N GLN A 247 -29.90 38.11 5.18
CA GLN A 247 -30.97 38.94 5.73
C GLN A 247 -32.19 38.14 6.20
N LEU A 248 -32.56 37.04 5.51
CA LEU A 248 -33.63 36.14 5.95
C LEU A 248 -33.24 35.29 7.16
N ILE A 249 -31.93 34.94 7.28
CA ILE A 249 -31.39 34.27 8.45
C ILE A 249 -31.35 35.23 9.65
N ASP A 250 -30.88 36.47 9.45
CA ASP A 250 -30.84 37.52 10.49
C ASP A 250 -32.23 37.91 11.01
N LYS A 251 -33.29 37.73 10.19
CA LYS A 251 -34.67 37.86 10.55
C LYS A 251 -35.31 36.61 11.17
N GLU A 252 -34.51 35.57 11.38
CA GLU A 252 -34.93 34.27 11.93
C GLU A 252 -36.04 33.55 11.14
N ILE A 253 -36.26 33.94 9.86
CA ILE A 253 -37.24 33.29 8.97
C ILE A 253 -36.66 31.97 8.43
N LEU A 254 -35.36 31.99 8.04
CA LEU A 254 -34.60 30.81 7.66
C LEU A 254 -33.51 30.55 8.70
N CYS A 255 -33.28 29.30 8.97
CA CYS A 255 -32.23 28.85 9.90
C CYS A 255 -31.06 28.25 9.12
N LEU A 256 -29.83 28.55 9.56
CA LEU A 256 -28.64 27.95 9.04
C LEU A 256 -28.29 26.72 9.90
N GLU A 257 -28.49 25.53 9.36
CA GLU A 257 -28.15 24.28 10.02
C GLU A 257 -26.76 23.83 9.57
N LYS A 258 -25.83 23.70 10.51
CA LYS A 258 -24.53 23.14 10.28
C LYS A 258 -24.62 21.62 10.38
N ARG A 259 -24.55 20.91 9.23
CA ARG A 259 -24.59 19.44 9.20
C ARG A 259 -23.21 18.90 8.86
N ARG A 260 -22.80 17.87 9.58
CA ARG A 260 -21.56 17.14 9.26
C ARG A 260 -21.74 16.47 7.89
N CYS A 261 -20.79 16.69 7.00
CA CYS A 261 -20.74 16.07 5.69
C CYS A 261 -19.54 15.14 5.63
N TYR A 262 -19.75 13.92 5.18
CA TYR A 262 -18.67 12.98 4.97
C TYR A 262 -18.07 13.17 3.57
N ARG A 263 -16.75 12.96 3.45
CA ARG A 263 -16.02 12.92 2.17
C ARG A 263 -16.23 11.59 1.46
N ILE A 264 -16.57 10.56 2.24
CA ILE A 264 -16.89 9.22 1.77
C ILE A 264 -18.31 9.17 1.20
N ASP A 265 -18.49 8.29 0.21
CA ASP A 265 -19.80 8.11 -0.42
C ASP A 265 -20.65 7.09 0.36
N THR A 266 -21.81 7.53 0.83
CA THR A 266 -22.78 6.69 1.55
C THR A 266 -24.19 6.75 0.92
N THR A 267 -24.33 7.41 -0.23
CA THR A 267 -25.65 7.77 -0.81
C THR A 267 -25.83 7.37 -2.26
N SER A 268 -24.80 6.89 -2.95
CA SER A 268 -24.93 6.45 -4.34
C SER A 268 -25.92 5.31 -4.49
N GLU A 269 -26.78 5.41 -5.50
CA GLU A 269 -27.76 4.38 -5.81
C GLU A 269 -27.11 3.21 -6.57
N VAL A 270 -27.71 2.03 -6.45
CA VAL A 270 -27.38 0.85 -7.24
C VAL A 270 -27.90 1.05 -8.68
N THR A 271 -27.02 0.94 -9.66
CA THR A 271 -27.34 1.22 -11.06
C THR A 271 -27.31 -0.01 -11.97
N ALA A 272 -26.76 -1.14 -11.48
CA ALA A 272 -26.67 -2.37 -12.25
C ALA A 272 -27.34 -3.56 -11.53
N GLU A 273 -28.01 -4.39 -12.33
CA GLU A 273 -28.47 -5.71 -11.90
C GLU A 273 -27.37 -6.75 -12.06
N VAL A 274 -27.41 -7.81 -11.24
CA VAL A 274 -26.44 -8.92 -11.35
C VAL A 274 -26.67 -9.71 -12.61
N HIS A 275 -25.62 -9.94 -13.35
CA HIS A 275 -25.66 -10.77 -14.54
C HIS A 275 -25.97 -12.23 -14.20
N GLN A 276 -26.68 -12.90 -15.08
CA GLN A 276 -26.86 -14.36 -14.96
C GLN A 276 -25.52 -15.06 -15.13
N LEU A 277 -25.24 -15.97 -14.20
CA LEU A 277 -24.01 -16.79 -14.28
C LEU A 277 -24.11 -17.76 -15.44
N THR A 278 -23.00 -17.96 -16.14
CA THR A 278 -22.89 -19.06 -17.12
C THR A 278 -23.01 -20.42 -16.42
N PRO A 279 -23.32 -21.52 -17.14
CA PRO A 279 -23.42 -22.85 -16.52
C PRO A 279 -22.17 -23.25 -15.75
N ALA A 280 -20.97 -22.95 -16.27
CA ALA A 280 -19.70 -23.21 -15.58
C ALA A 280 -19.54 -22.37 -14.31
N GLN A 281 -19.87 -21.08 -14.37
CA GLN A 281 -19.84 -20.16 -13.20
C GLN A 281 -20.87 -20.59 -12.15
N LEU A 282 -22.08 -20.99 -12.56
CA LEU A 282 -23.12 -21.45 -11.64
C LEU A 282 -22.70 -22.74 -10.93
N THR A 283 -22.05 -23.66 -11.64
CA THR A 283 -21.48 -24.87 -11.06
C THR A 283 -20.42 -24.53 -10.03
N ALA A 284 -19.46 -23.65 -10.36
CA ALA A 284 -18.41 -23.21 -9.44
C ALA A 284 -19.00 -22.48 -8.22
N TYR A 285 -19.95 -21.57 -8.42
CA TYR A 285 -20.66 -20.88 -7.34
C TYR A 285 -21.34 -21.87 -6.39
N THR A 286 -22.04 -22.88 -6.92
CA THR A 286 -22.71 -23.92 -6.09
C THR A 286 -21.67 -24.74 -5.33
N GLN A 287 -20.55 -25.10 -5.97
CA GLN A 287 -19.46 -25.82 -5.31
C GLN A 287 -18.77 -24.97 -4.23
N VAL A 288 -18.63 -23.67 -4.42
CA VAL A 288 -18.13 -22.77 -3.37
C VAL A 288 -19.06 -22.76 -2.17
N LYS A 289 -20.38 -22.64 -2.38
CA LYS A 289 -21.37 -22.65 -1.30
C LYS A 289 -21.37 -23.96 -0.52
N SER A 290 -21.39 -25.10 -1.22
CA SER A 290 -21.29 -26.42 -0.56
C SER A 290 -19.94 -26.63 0.14
N GLY A 291 -18.86 -26.12 -0.45
CA GLY A 291 -17.54 -26.11 0.17
C GLY A 291 -17.49 -25.36 1.48
N PHE A 292 -18.24 -24.27 1.61
CA PHE A 292 -18.34 -23.51 2.86
C PHE A 292 -19.10 -24.25 3.98
N GLU A 293 -19.89 -25.25 3.67
CA GLU A 293 -20.54 -26.10 4.69
C GLU A 293 -19.51 -26.95 5.44
N THR A 294 -18.52 -27.47 4.73
CA THR A 294 -17.52 -28.40 5.27
C THR A 294 -16.18 -27.72 5.60
N HIS A 295 -15.84 -26.64 4.94
CA HIS A 295 -14.56 -25.93 5.12
C HIS A 295 -14.78 -24.45 5.45
N GLN A 296 -13.86 -23.86 6.19
CA GLN A 296 -13.87 -22.42 6.45
C GLN A 296 -13.29 -21.62 5.27
N THR A 297 -12.38 -22.23 4.52
CA THR A 297 -11.68 -21.61 3.39
C THR A 297 -11.88 -22.43 2.13
N VAL A 298 -12.24 -21.74 1.04
CA VAL A 298 -12.37 -22.31 -0.31
C VAL A 298 -11.37 -21.61 -1.21
N LEU A 299 -10.64 -22.37 -2.04
CA LEU A 299 -9.80 -21.85 -3.12
C LEU A 299 -10.54 -21.99 -4.44
N LEU A 300 -10.87 -20.87 -5.07
CA LEU A 300 -11.43 -20.79 -6.41
C LEU A 300 -10.28 -20.60 -7.41
N HIS A 301 -9.84 -21.68 -8.01
CA HIS A 301 -8.86 -21.69 -9.10
C HIS A 301 -9.59 -21.53 -10.43
N GLY A 302 -9.63 -20.32 -10.95
CA GLY A 302 -10.28 -20.03 -12.23
C GLY A 302 -9.32 -19.39 -13.20
N ILE A 303 -9.24 -19.93 -14.43
CA ILE A 303 -8.35 -19.38 -15.46
C ILE A 303 -8.60 -17.88 -15.70
N THR A 304 -7.65 -17.22 -16.34
CA THR A 304 -7.79 -15.79 -16.69
C THR A 304 -9.03 -15.56 -17.54
N SER A 305 -9.78 -14.48 -17.25
CA SER A 305 -11.05 -14.14 -17.94
C SER A 305 -12.17 -15.20 -17.81
N SER A 306 -12.15 -16.03 -16.76
CA SER A 306 -13.26 -16.97 -16.48
C SER A 306 -14.49 -16.28 -15.83
N GLY A 307 -14.36 -15.01 -15.44
CA GLY A 307 -15.44 -14.25 -14.80
C GLY A 307 -15.58 -14.52 -13.30
N LYS A 308 -14.49 -14.81 -12.58
CA LYS A 308 -14.47 -14.96 -11.10
C LYS A 308 -15.20 -13.82 -10.39
N THR A 309 -15.07 -12.59 -10.89
CA THR A 309 -15.71 -11.41 -10.30
C THR A 309 -17.24 -11.52 -10.27
N GLU A 310 -17.88 -12.14 -11.25
CA GLU A 310 -19.34 -12.37 -11.23
C GLU A 310 -19.74 -13.30 -10.07
N ILE A 311 -18.95 -14.34 -9.82
CA ILE A 311 -19.15 -15.25 -8.69
C ILE A 311 -18.96 -14.47 -7.37
N TYR A 312 -17.97 -13.59 -7.30
CA TYR A 312 -17.77 -12.74 -6.09
C TYR A 312 -18.97 -11.84 -5.84
N ILE A 313 -19.48 -11.14 -6.87
CA ILE A 313 -20.65 -10.26 -6.76
C ILE A 313 -21.86 -11.03 -6.21
N GLN A 314 -22.11 -12.24 -6.72
CA GLN A 314 -23.22 -13.06 -6.27
C GLN A 314 -23.07 -13.50 -4.80
N LEU A 315 -21.87 -13.96 -4.40
CA LEU A 315 -21.56 -14.35 -3.02
C LEU A 315 -21.64 -13.16 -2.06
N ILE A 316 -21.21 -11.99 -2.48
CA ILE A 316 -21.32 -10.75 -1.70
C ILE A 316 -22.79 -10.41 -1.46
N LYS A 317 -23.62 -10.43 -2.49
CA LYS A 317 -25.07 -10.18 -2.37
C LYS A 317 -25.75 -11.17 -1.43
N ASP A 318 -25.42 -12.46 -1.54
CA ASP A 318 -25.96 -13.48 -0.64
C ASP A 318 -25.58 -13.22 0.83
N CYS A 319 -24.35 -12.78 1.07
CA CYS A 319 -23.87 -12.47 2.41
C CYS A 319 -24.53 -11.21 2.99
N ILE A 320 -24.67 -10.16 2.17
CA ILE A 320 -25.37 -8.91 2.54
C ILE A 320 -26.85 -9.17 2.83
N ALA A 321 -27.52 -10.01 2.05
CA ALA A 321 -28.91 -10.39 2.27
C ALA A 321 -29.13 -11.12 3.62
N GLN A 322 -28.09 -11.74 4.17
CA GLN A 322 -28.08 -12.32 5.52
C GLN A 322 -27.80 -11.30 6.62
N GLY A 323 -27.71 -10.01 6.31
CA GLY A 323 -27.38 -8.93 7.24
C GLY A 323 -25.90 -8.93 7.69
N LYS A 324 -25.00 -9.57 6.94
CA LYS A 324 -23.58 -9.68 7.27
C LYS A 324 -22.74 -8.71 6.42
N GLN A 325 -21.55 -8.39 6.92
CA GLN A 325 -20.57 -7.58 6.24
C GLN A 325 -19.60 -8.46 5.42
N VAL A 326 -19.04 -7.87 4.35
CA VAL A 326 -18.07 -8.51 3.49
C VAL A 326 -16.81 -7.65 3.40
N LEU A 327 -15.64 -8.30 3.47
CA LEU A 327 -14.35 -7.71 3.13
C LEU A 327 -13.84 -8.33 1.83
N MET A 328 -13.68 -7.52 0.80
CA MET A 328 -13.02 -7.93 -0.44
C MET A 328 -11.62 -7.30 -0.49
N LEU A 329 -10.60 -8.15 -0.42
CA LEU A 329 -9.20 -7.75 -0.56
C LEU A 329 -8.76 -7.92 -2.00
N VAL A 330 -8.08 -6.89 -2.49
CA VAL A 330 -7.40 -6.90 -3.80
C VAL A 330 -5.97 -6.42 -3.62
N PRO A 331 -5.02 -6.83 -4.49
CA PRO A 331 -3.68 -6.27 -4.49
C PRO A 331 -3.72 -4.77 -4.73
N GLU A 332 -2.76 -4.01 -4.17
CA GLU A 332 -2.76 -2.54 -4.30
C GLU A 332 -2.73 -2.10 -5.78
N ALA A 333 -1.97 -2.80 -6.62
CA ALA A 333 -1.95 -2.58 -8.07
C ALA A 333 -3.21 -3.10 -8.80
N GLY A 334 -4.01 -3.95 -8.16
CA GLY A 334 -5.27 -4.48 -8.69
C GLY A 334 -6.49 -3.62 -8.35
N LEU A 335 -6.37 -2.69 -7.41
CA LEU A 335 -7.43 -1.75 -7.06
C LEU A 335 -7.44 -0.58 -8.04
N THR A 336 -7.96 -0.84 -9.22
CA THR A 336 -8.14 0.19 -10.25
C THR A 336 -9.46 0.92 -10.07
N GLN A 337 -9.53 2.15 -10.60
CA GLN A 337 -10.79 2.91 -10.65
C GLN A 337 -11.87 2.11 -11.40
N GLN A 338 -11.48 1.34 -12.42
CA GLN A 338 -12.36 0.47 -13.18
C GLN A 338 -13.05 -0.59 -12.30
N LEU A 339 -12.29 -1.32 -11.47
CA LEU A 339 -12.86 -2.29 -10.54
C LEU A 339 -13.75 -1.62 -9.49
N ALA A 340 -13.28 -0.51 -8.91
CA ALA A 340 -14.03 0.24 -7.93
C ALA A 340 -15.38 0.74 -8.49
N ASN A 341 -15.38 1.35 -9.70
CA ASN A 341 -16.58 1.81 -10.39
C ASN A 341 -17.53 0.65 -10.71
N ARG A 342 -17.00 -0.47 -11.20
CA ARG A 342 -17.79 -1.68 -11.46
C ARG A 342 -18.49 -2.18 -10.20
N MET A 343 -17.78 -2.34 -9.09
CA MET A 343 -18.37 -2.79 -7.84
C MET A 343 -19.41 -1.80 -7.31
N LYS A 344 -19.15 -0.49 -7.46
CA LYS A 344 -20.05 0.57 -7.04
C LYS A 344 -21.40 0.53 -7.77
N GLN A 345 -21.44 0.14 -9.05
CA GLN A 345 -22.68 -0.05 -9.81
C GLN A 345 -23.61 -1.09 -9.16
N PHE A 346 -23.05 -2.13 -8.51
CA PHE A 346 -23.81 -3.20 -7.88
C PHE A 346 -24.14 -2.97 -6.41
N PHE A 347 -23.36 -2.14 -5.69
CA PHE A 347 -23.50 -1.98 -4.25
C PHE A 347 -23.72 -0.53 -3.80
N GLY A 348 -23.59 0.45 -4.70
CA GLY A 348 -23.89 1.86 -4.42
C GLY A 348 -23.20 2.39 -3.16
N GLY A 349 -23.94 3.11 -2.35
CA GLY A 349 -23.47 3.69 -1.08
C GLY A 349 -23.27 2.68 0.06
N GLU A 350 -23.64 1.40 -0.11
CA GLU A 350 -23.34 0.33 0.86
C GLU A 350 -21.89 -0.16 0.80
N MET A 351 -21.11 0.32 -0.20
CA MET A 351 -19.71 -0.04 -0.40
C MET A 351 -18.76 1.08 0.03
N GLY A 352 -17.82 0.75 0.91
CA GLY A 352 -16.68 1.60 1.25
C GLY A 352 -15.40 1.14 0.55
N ILE A 353 -14.52 2.10 0.23
CA ILE A 353 -13.19 1.85 -0.36
C ILE A 353 -12.12 2.24 0.65
N PHE A 354 -11.10 1.38 0.81
CA PHE A 354 -10.01 1.63 1.76
C PHE A 354 -8.65 1.22 1.18
N HIS A 355 -7.84 2.22 0.78
CA HIS A 355 -6.51 2.01 0.19
C HIS A 355 -5.56 3.20 0.45
N SER A 356 -4.32 3.09 -0.01
CA SER A 356 -3.27 4.10 0.22
C SER A 356 -3.54 5.44 -0.46
N PHE A 357 -4.26 5.48 -1.59
CA PHE A 357 -4.60 6.71 -2.30
C PHE A 357 -5.80 7.47 -1.68
N CYS A 358 -6.57 6.85 -0.79
CA CYS A 358 -7.55 7.59 0.01
C CYS A 358 -6.83 8.60 0.90
N SER A 359 -7.35 9.81 0.97
CA SER A 359 -6.83 10.83 1.88
C SER A 359 -6.87 10.35 3.35
N SER A 360 -6.04 10.93 4.20
CA SER A 360 -6.06 10.59 5.64
C SER A 360 -7.44 10.82 6.27
N TYR A 361 -8.15 11.85 5.81
CA TYR A 361 -9.51 12.14 6.27
C TYR A 361 -10.54 11.09 5.84
N GLU A 362 -10.52 10.68 4.59
CA GLU A 362 -11.42 9.61 4.08
C GLU A 362 -11.18 8.29 4.82
N ARG A 363 -9.93 7.95 5.11
CA ARG A 363 -9.62 6.75 5.91
C ARG A 363 -10.17 6.82 7.32
N VAL A 364 -10.10 7.99 7.97
CA VAL A 364 -10.72 8.22 9.29
C VAL A 364 -12.24 8.07 9.20
N GLU A 365 -12.85 8.72 8.21
CA GLU A 365 -14.30 8.69 8.02
C GLU A 365 -14.81 7.26 7.73
N THR A 366 -14.09 6.50 6.88
CA THR A 366 -14.41 5.08 6.62
C THR A 366 -14.28 4.24 7.91
N TYR A 367 -13.23 4.45 8.69
CA TYR A 367 -13.04 3.75 9.97
C TYR A 367 -14.17 4.05 10.96
N GLN A 368 -14.51 5.33 11.13
CA GLN A 368 -15.61 5.78 12.01
C GLN A 368 -16.97 5.30 11.49
N HIS A 369 -17.20 5.29 10.17
CA HIS A 369 -18.44 4.78 9.59
C HIS A 369 -18.61 3.28 9.85
N GLN A 370 -17.53 2.50 9.85
CA GLN A 370 -17.57 1.08 10.22
C GLN A 370 -17.95 0.85 11.70
N LEU A 371 -17.67 1.80 12.58
CA LEU A 371 -18.08 1.76 13.98
C LEU A 371 -19.53 2.26 14.19
N SER A 372 -20.15 2.92 13.21
CA SER A 372 -21.50 3.46 13.30
C SER A 372 -22.57 2.35 13.38
N ASP A 373 -23.81 2.73 13.63
CA ASP A 373 -24.94 1.79 13.67
C ASP A 373 -25.34 1.28 12.27
N ASN A 374 -24.98 2.01 11.21
CA ASN A 374 -25.18 1.57 9.83
C ASN A 374 -23.85 1.55 9.07
N PRO A 375 -22.97 0.53 9.31
CA PRO A 375 -21.69 0.41 8.65
C PRO A 375 -21.83 0.00 7.20
N TYR A 376 -20.77 0.23 6.39
CA TYR A 376 -20.71 -0.35 5.07
C TYR A 376 -20.92 -1.86 5.10
N LYS A 377 -21.70 -2.38 4.17
CA LYS A 377 -21.93 -3.83 4.00
C LYS A 377 -20.78 -4.50 3.28
N LEU A 378 -20.15 -3.78 2.36
CA LEU A 378 -18.96 -4.22 1.62
C LEU A 378 -17.81 -3.24 1.82
N ILE A 379 -16.65 -3.73 2.19
CA ILE A 379 -15.39 -3.00 2.09
C ILE A 379 -14.57 -3.60 0.95
N LEU A 380 -14.27 -2.77 -0.05
CA LEU A 380 -13.27 -3.06 -1.07
C LEU A 380 -11.95 -2.43 -0.63
N GLY A 381 -10.92 -3.24 -0.39
CA GLY A 381 -9.70 -2.70 0.16
C GLY A 381 -8.44 -3.51 -0.13
N VAL A 382 -7.32 -2.93 0.28
CA VAL A 382 -5.99 -3.53 0.18
C VAL A 382 -5.57 -4.16 1.51
N ARG A 383 -4.36 -4.67 1.60
CA ARG A 383 -3.83 -5.42 2.77
C ARG A 383 -4.13 -4.80 4.14
N SER A 384 -4.13 -3.46 4.28
CA SER A 384 -4.38 -2.80 5.57
C SER A 384 -5.83 -2.87 6.02
N SER A 385 -6.78 -3.18 5.12
CA SER A 385 -8.20 -3.26 5.41
C SER A 385 -8.58 -4.39 6.36
N VAL A 386 -7.70 -5.37 6.57
CA VAL A 386 -7.89 -6.44 7.57
C VAL A 386 -7.96 -5.93 9.00
N PHE A 387 -7.50 -4.71 9.26
CA PHE A 387 -7.54 -4.08 10.59
C PHE A 387 -8.76 -3.19 10.82
N LEU A 388 -9.66 -3.04 9.85
CA LEU A 388 -10.89 -2.25 10.03
C LEU A 388 -11.82 -2.90 11.06
N PRO A 389 -12.66 -2.12 11.76
CA PRO A 389 -13.60 -2.64 12.73
C PRO A 389 -14.83 -3.24 12.05
N PHE A 390 -14.94 -4.55 12.01
CA PHE A 390 -16.12 -5.26 11.54
C PHE A 390 -16.96 -5.73 12.74
N LYS A 391 -18.27 -5.47 12.71
CA LYS A 391 -19.21 -5.90 13.76
C LYS A 391 -19.79 -7.28 13.46
N ASN A 392 -20.13 -7.56 12.21
CA ASN A 392 -20.78 -8.79 11.78
C ASN A 392 -20.22 -9.28 10.45
N LEU A 393 -18.92 -9.62 10.43
CA LEU A 393 -18.26 -10.10 9.22
C LEU A 393 -18.73 -11.52 8.88
N GLY A 394 -19.19 -11.73 7.63
CA GLY A 394 -19.69 -13.03 7.15
C GLY A 394 -18.83 -13.68 6.08
N LEU A 395 -18.16 -12.87 5.26
CA LEU A 395 -17.36 -13.36 4.14
C LEU A 395 -16.12 -12.48 3.95
N ILE A 396 -14.98 -13.12 3.69
CA ILE A 396 -13.78 -12.46 3.20
C ILE A 396 -13.44 -13.04 1.83
N ILE A 397 -13.31 -12.19 0.82
CA ILE A 397 -12.83 -12.56 -0.51
C ILE A 397 -11.43 -11.99 -0.68
N ILE A 398 -10.49 -12.80 -1.15
CA ILE A 398 -9.12 -12.40 -1.43
C ILE A 398 -8.85 -12.72 -2.89
N ASP A 399 -8.91 -11.69 -3.72
CA ASP A 399 -8.63 -11.83 -5.15
C ASP A 399 -7.12 -11.81 -5.39
N GLU A 400 -6.66 -12.55 -6.40
CA GLU A 400 -5.24 -12.76 -6.70
C GLU A 400 -4.44 -13.14 -5.42
N GLU A 401 -4.90 -14.20 -4.71
CA GLU A 401 -4.41 -14.58 -3.38
C GLU A 401 -2.89 -14.83 -3.30
N HIS A 402 -2.28 -15.15 -4.46
CA HIS A 402 -0.85 -15.39 -4.63
C HIS A 402 -0.01 -14.11 -4.65
N ASP A 403 -0.68 -12.92 -4.72
CA ASP A 403 0.05 -11.67 -4.91
C ASP A 403 0.96 -11.33 -3.72
N MET A 404 2.22 -11.04 -4.04
CA MET A 404 3.22 -10.65 -3.04
C MET A 404 2.90 -9.32 -2.32
N GLY A 405 2.07 -8.46 -2.91
CA GLY A 405 1.63 -7.20 -2.32
C GLY A 405 0.84 -7.39 -1.02
N TYR A 406 0.31 -8.59 -0.75
CA TYR A 406 -0.31 -8.92 0.52
C TYR A 406 0.68 -9.07 1.68
N LYS A 407 1.96 -9.27 1.43
CA LYS A 407 3.00 -9.24 2.47
C LYS A 407 3.50 -7.81 2.69
N GLN A 408 3.40 -7.34 3.92
CA GLN A 408 4.06 -6.10 4.32
C GLN A 408 5.53 -6.39 4.65
N ILE A 409 6.44 -5.72 3.95
CA ILE A 409 7.89 -5.86 4.18
C ILE A 409 8.36 -4.81 5.18
N GLU A 410 8.01 -3.54 4.97
CA GLU A 410 8.29 -2.41 5.85
C GLU A 410 7.12 -1.42 5.83
N PRO A 411 6.85 -0.73 6.94
CA PRO A 411 7.40 -0.95 8.29
C PRO A 411 6.87 -2.22 8.98
N ALA A 412 7.33 -2.51 10.21
CA ALA A 412 6.68 -3.51 11.06
C ALA A 412 5.21 -3.12 11.35
N PRO A 413 4.30 -4.11 11.54
CA PRO A 413 4.45 -5.58 11.48
C PRO A 413 4.63 -6.10 10.06
N ARG A 414 5.46 -7.16 9.91
CA ARG A 414 5.71 -7.82 8.62
C ARG A 414 4.72 -8.95 8.37
N TYR A 415 3.44 -8.62 8.40
CA TYR A 415 2.34 -9.56 8.26
C TYR A 415 2.00 -9.88 6.80
N HIS A 416 1.38 -11.03 6.58
CA HIS A 416 0.78 -11.39 5.30
C HIS A 416 -0.73 -11.24 5.40
N ALA A 417 -1.32 -10.32 4.63
CA ALA A 417 -2.74 -9.98 4.78
C ALA A 417 -3.69 -11.14 4.47
N ARG A 418 -3.36 -12.03 3.51
CA ARG A 418 -4.13 -13.25 3.22
C ARG A 418 -4.26 -14.12 4.48
N ASP A 419 -3.15 -14.35 5.17
CA ASP A 419 -3.13 -15.23 6.34
C ASP A 419 -3.82 -14.57 7.54
N VAL A 420 -3.61 -13.25 7.71
CA VAL A 420 -4.32 -12.46 8.75
C VAL A 420 -5.82 -12.39 8.46
N ALA A 421 -6.24 -12.26 7.19
CA ALA A 421 -7.64 -12.26 6.79
C ALA A 421 -8.32 -13.61 7.07
N THR A 422 -7.63 -14.72 6.82
CA THR A 422 -8.13 -16.06 7.16
C THR A 422 -8.34 -16.22 8.68
N LEU A 423 -7.46 -15.64 9.49
CA LEU A 423 -7.63 -15.60 10.93
C LEU A 423 -8.78 -14.69 11.36
N LEU A 424 -8.88 -13.49 10.76
CA LEU A 424 -9.98 -12.56 11.00
C LEU A 424 -11.33 -13.25 10.73
N ALA A 425 -11.43 -13.97 9.60
CA ALA A 425 -12.61 -14.78 9.31
C ALA A 425 -12.92 -15.80 10.42
N ARG A 426 -11.88 -16.47 10.96
CA ARG A 426 -12.05 -17.42 12.04
C ARG A 426 -12.55 -16.76 13.34
N ILE A 427 -12.04 -15.58 13.69
CA ILE A 427 -12.47 -14.81 14.86
C ILE A 427 -13.96 -14.45 14.77
N HIS A 428 -14.44 -14.11 13.58
CA HIS A 428 -15.84 -13.73 13.33
C HIS A 428 -16.76 -14.91 12.97
N GLY A 429 -16.26 -16.15 12.83
CA GLY A 429 -17.03 -17.26 12.28
C GLY A 429 -17.39 -17.08 10.80
N ALA A 430 -16.69 -16.20 10.09
CA ALA A 430 -16.89 -15.91 8.68
C ALA A 430 -16.23 -16.93 7.77
N LYS A 431 -16.61 -16.94 6.49
CA LYS A 431 -16.00 -17.79 5.45
C LYS A 431 -14.92 -17.02 4.69
N THR A 432 -13.96 -17.73 4.10
CA THR A 432 -12.90 -17.13 3.28
C THR A 432 -12.90 -17.74 1.88
N LEU A 433 -12.96 -16.91 0.86
CA LEU A 433 -12.76 -17.30 -0.53
C LEU A 433 -11.42 -16.75 -1.02
N LEU A 434 -10.53 -17.62 -1.43
CA LEU A 434 -9.28 -17.30 -2.10
C LEU A 434 -9.50 -17.45 -3.61
N GLY A 435 -9.38 -16.38 -4.37
CA GLY A 435 -9.58 -16.41 -5.82
C GLY A 435 -8.28 -16.12 -6.56
N THR A 436 -8.01 -16.90 -7.60
CA THR A 436 -6.80 -16.71 -8.41
C THR A 436 -6.87 -17.52 -9.71
N ALA A 437 -6.09 -17.11 -10.71
CA ALA A 437 -5.82 -17.92 -11.91
C ALA A 437 -4.55 -18.79 -11.74
N THR A 438 -3.68 -18.41 -10.82
CA THR A 438 -2.37 -19.03 -10.59
C THR A 438 -2.14 -19.16 -9.08
N PRO A 439 -2.73 -20.18 -8.44
CA PRO A 439 -2.62 -20.34 -6.98
C PRO A 439 -1.18 -20.26 -6.47
N SER A 440 -1.01 -19.78 -5.22
CA SER A 440 0.26 -19.99 -4.54
C SER A 440 0.43 -21.46 -4.18
N ILE A 441 1.68 -21.94 -4.23
CA ILE A 441 1.99 -23.34 -3.92
C ILE A 441 1.48 -23.72 -2.53
N GLU A 442 1.59 -22.82 -1.55
CA GLU A 442 1.11 -23.06 -0.18
C GLU A 442 -0.41 -23.19 -0.10
N SER A 443 -1.17 -22.35 -0.82
CA SER A 443 -2.63 -22.44 -0.84
C SER A 443 -3.11 -23.71 -1.52
N TYR A 444 -2.48 -24.08 -2.61
CA TYR A 444 -2.80 -25.30 -3.34
C TYR A 444 -2.45 -26.55 -2.52
N ALA A 445 -1.29 -26.56 -1.84
CA ALA A 445 -0.92 -27.63 -0.90
C ALA A 445 -1.92 -27.77 0.25
N ASN A 446 -2.48 -26.66 0.75
CA ASN A 446 -3.54 -26.71 1.77
C ASN A 446 -4.83 -27.40 1.25
N CYS A 447 -5.12 -27.33 -0.06
CA CYS A 447 -6.23 -28.08 -0.66
C CYS A 447 -5.94 -29.59 -0.68
N TYR A 448 -4.73 -30.00 -1.10
CA TYR A 448 -4.33 -31.40 -1.09
C TYR A 448 -4.36 -32.01 0.31
N ASN A 449 -3.98 -31.23 1.32
CA ASN A 449 -4.00 -31.65 2.72
C ASN A 449 -5.41 -31.60 3.35
N GLY A 450 -6.46 -31.33 2.59
CA GLY A 450 -7.85 -31.26 3.08
C GLY A 450 -8.16 -30.09 4.02
N LYS A 451 -7.26 -29.09 4.09
CA LYS A 451 -7.47 -27.90 4.91
C LYS A 451 -8.34 -26.85 4.22
N TYR A 452 -8.24 -26.75 2.90
CA TYR A 452 -9.06 -25.89 2.04
C TYR A 452 -9.83 -26.76 1.04
N LYS A 453 -11.00 -26.29 0.61
CA LYS A 453 -11.73 -26.89 -0.49
C LYS A 453 -11.26 -26.27 -1.80
N LEU A 454 -10.86 -27.09 -2.78
CA LEU A 454 -10.57 -26.63 -4.13
C LEU A 454 -11.88 -26.61 -4.96
N VAL A 455 -12.08 -25.52 -5.69
CA VAL A 455 -13.12 -25.37 -6.73
C VAL A 455 -12.42 -24.84 -7.97
N GLU A 456 -12.65 -25.48 -9.12
CA GLU A 456 -12.03 -25.14 -10.40
C GLU A 456 -13.03 -24.51 -11.36
N LEU A 457 -12.56 -23.50 -12.12
CA LEU A 457 -13.33 -22.83 -13.17
C LEU A 457 -12.45 -22.74 -14.43
N ASN A 458 -12.51 -23.78 -15.26
CA ASN A 458 -11.59 -24.05 -16.37
C ASN A 458 -12.07 -23.49 -17.73
N GLU A 459 -13.19 -22.74 -17.74
CA GLU A 459 -13.74 -22.14 -18.96
C GLU A 459 -13.62 -20.62 -18.92
N ARG A 460 -13.23 -20.01 -20.04
CA ARG A 460 -13.29 -18.56 -20.21
C ARG A 460 -14.74 -18.11 -20.48
N TYR A 461 -15.04 -16.89 -20.00
CA TYR A 461 -16.33 -16.29 -20.34
C TYR A 461 -16.49 -16.13 -21.85
N GLY A 462 -17.66 -16.52 -22.37
CA GLY A 462 -17.94 -16.49 -23.80
C GLY A 462 -17.30 -17.62 -24.63
N GLY A 463 -16.68 -18.64 -24.01
CA GLY A 463 -16.10 -19.80 -24.72
C GLY A 463 -14.85 -19.46 -25.55
N VAL A 464 -14.22 -18.28 -25.31
CA VAL A 464 -13.02 -17.86 -26.06
C VAL A 464 -11.85 -18.78 -25.75
N ALA A 465 -11.13 -19.27 -26.74
CA ALA A 465 -9.96 -20.12 -26.58
C ALA A 465 -8.83 -19.38 -25.84
N LEU A 466 -7.98 -20.15 -25.15
CA LEU A 466 -6.75 -19.61 -24.56
C LEU A 466 -5.85 -19.01 -25.66
N PRO A 467 -5.03 -17.99 -25.34
CA PRO A 467 -4.14 -17.39 -26.32
C PRO A 467 -3.12 -18.41 -26.83
N GLN A 468 -2.71 -18.27 -28.09
CA GLN A 468 -1.62 -19.06 -28.66
C GLN A 468 -0.29 -18.52 -28.16
N ILE A 469 0.44 -19.31 -27.40
CA ILE A 469 1.76 -18.93 -26.88
C ILE A 469 2.85 -19.55 -27.74
N GLN A 470 3.77 -18.73 -28.23
CA GLN A 470 4.90 -19.14 -29.06
C GLN A 470 6.20 -18.64 -28.45
N LEU A 471 7.21 -19.51 -28.41
CA LEU A 471 8.56 -19.19 -27.95
C LEU A 471 9.43 -18.75 -29.12
N ILE A 472 10.27 -17.75 -28.86
CA ILE A 472 11.29 -17.28 -29.79
C ILE A 472 12.66 -17.50 -29.13
N ASP A 473 13.50 -18.34 -29.75
CA ASP A 473 14.88 -18.57 -29.31
C ASP A 473 15.76 -17.39 -29.70
N ILE A 474 16.11 -16.56 -28.71
CA ILE A 474 16.98 -15.38 -28.93
C ILE A 474 18.38 -15.78 -29.41
N LYS A 475 18.96 -16.90 -28.93
CA LYS A 475 20.29 -17.35 -29.39
C LYS A 475 20.28 -17.68 -30.87
N GLU A 476 19.22 -18.38 -31.33
CA GLU A 476 19.06 -18.73 -32.74
C GLU A 476 18.82 -17.48 -33.60
N CYS A 477 17.99 -16.53 -33.14
CA CYS A 477 17.76 -15.27 -33.82
C CYS A 477 19.06 -14.44 -33.97
N TYR A 478 19.91 -14.38 -32.93
CA TYR A 478 21.19 -13.70 -33.06
C TYR A 478 22.11 -14.39 -34.04
N ARG A 479 22.19 -15.74 -34.00
CA ARG A 479 23.00 -16.52 -34.95
C ARG A 479 22.60 -16.31 -36.40
N LYS A 480 21.28 -16.20 -36.63
CA LYS A 480 20.69 -15.97 -37.96
C LYS A 480 20.63 -14.49 -38.36
N LYS A 481 21.12 -13.56 -37.53
CA LYS A 481 21.02 -12.10 -37.74
C LYS A 481 19.57 -11.61 -37.88
N GLN A 482 18.64 -12.25 -37.16
CA GLN A 482 17.21 -11.95 -37.15
C GLN A 482 16.78 -11.12 -35.93
N MET A 483 17.69 -10.31 -35.41
CA MET A 483 17.43 -9.36 -34.32
C MET A 483 17.65 -7.93 -34.80
N LYS A 484 16.74 -7.01 -34.40
CA LYS A 484 16.90 -5.55 -34.50
C LYS A 484 16.81 -4.99 -33.07
N GLY A 485 17.95 -4.57 -32.49
CA GLY A 485 18.00 -4.20 -31.09
C GLY A 485 17.60 -5.39 -30.21
N HIS A 486 16.55 -5.20 -29.42
CA HIS A 486 16.03 -6.22 -28.53
C HIS A 486 14.84 -7.02 -29.11
N PHE A 487 14.47 -6.75 -30.37
CA PHE A 487 13.33 -7.36 -31.02
C PHE A 487 13.75 -8.37 -32.07
N SER A 488 13.17 -9.57 -32.02
CA SER A 488 13.25 -10.50 -33.16
C SER A 488 12.46 -9.98 -34.36
N LEU A 489 12.86 -10.32 -35.59
CA LEU A 489 12.13 -9.96 -36.79
C LEU A 489 10.69 -10.50 -36.73
N GLU A 490 10.51 -11.71 -36.20
CA GLU A 490 9.19 -12.32 -36.01
C GLU A 490 8.30 -11.50 -35.09
N MET A 491 8.83 -10.97 -33.98
CA MET A 491 8.11 -10.06 -33.08
C MET A 491 7.71 -8.76 -33.81
N ILE A 492 8.64 -8.20 -34.58
CA ILE A 492 8.39 -6.96 -35.35
C ILE A 492 7.28 -7.16 -36.38
N ASP A 493 7.34 -8.26 -37.10
CA ASP A 493 6.35 -8.56 -38.16
C ASP A 493 4.96 -8.82 -37.56
N GLU A 494 4.88 -9.50 -36.41
CA GLU A 494 3.62 -9.75 -35.74
C GLU A 494 3.02 -8.46 -35.13
N ILE A 495 3.83 -7.56 -34.58
CA ILE A 495 3.37 -6.24 -34.12
C ILE A 495 2.70 -5.48 -35.27
N LYS A 496 3.36 -5.42 -36.43
CA LYS A 496 2.80 -4.77 -37.63
C LYS A 496 1.50 -5.43 -38.12
N HIS A 497 1.48 -6.76 -38.13
CA HIS A 497 0.31 -7.52 -38.53
C HIS A 497 -0.91 -7.20 -37.65
N VAL A 498 -0.74 -7.21 -36.32
CA VAL A 498 -1.83 -6.95 -35.38
C VAL A 498 -2.35 -5.50 -35.51
N ILE A 499 -1.45 -4.51 -35.56
CA ILE A 499 -1.87 -3.10 -35.62
C ILE A 499 -2.53 -2.79 -36.97
N ASN A 500 -2.02 -3.30 -38.08
CA ASN A 500 -2.63 -3.12 -39.40
C ASN A 500 -4.03 -3.74 -39.52
N ASN A 501 -4.34 -4.72 -38.65
CA ASN A 501 -5.67 -5.33 -38.52
C ASN A 501 -6.55 -4.63 -37.46
N GLY A 502 -6.13 -3.47 -36.94
CA GLY A 502 -6.87 -2.68 -35.98
C GLY A 502 -6.78 -3.19 -34.52
N GLY A 503 -5.88 -4.12 -34.24
CA GLY A 503 -5.61 -4.60 -32.87
C GLY A 503 -4.57 -3.75 -32.14
N GLN A 504 -4.49 -3.91 -30.83
CA GLN A 504 -3.51 -3.26 -29.96
C GLN A 504 -2.47 -4.27 -29.46
N VAL A 505 -1.29 -3.75 -29.09
CA VAL A 505 -0.15 -4.56 -28.63
C VAL A 505 0.28 -4.16 -27.23
N ILE A 506 0.54 -5.17 -26.39
CA ILE A 506 1.23 -4.98 -25.11
C ILE A 506 2.65 -5.54 -25.22
N LEU A 507 3.64 -4.74 -24.87
CA LEU A 507 5.04 -5.16 -24.73
C LEU A 507 5.41 -5.21 -23.24
N PHE A 508 5.65 -6.42 -22.76
CA PHE A 508 5.98 -6.65 -21.37
C PHE A 508 7.49 -6.77 -21.18
N GLN A 509 8.01 -5.93 -20.27
CA GLN A 509 9.39 -5.97 -19.82
C GLN A 509 9.44 -5.97 -18.30
N ASN A 510 9.85 -7.10 -17.70
CA ASN A 510 9.99 -7.17 -16.24
C ASN A 510 11.32 -6.55 -15.80
N ARG A 511 11.26 -5.37 -15.18
CA ARG A 511 12.42 -4.56 -14.84
C ARG A 511 12.85 -4.62 -13.37
N ARG A 512 12.31 -5.45 -12.54
CA ARG A 512 12.74 -5.50 -11.12
C ARG A 512 14.10 -6.20 -10.92
N GLY A 513 15.14 -5.85 -11.71
CA GLY A 513 16.47 -6.44 -11.54
C GLY A 513 17.63 -5.62 -12.13
N PHE A 514 17.40 -4.85 -13.19
CA PHE A 514 18.44 -4.04 -13.84
C PHE A 514 17.92 -2.64 -14.15
N ALA A 515 18.11 -1.73 -13.22
CA ALA A 515 18.00 -0.30 -13.50
C ALA A 515 19.08 0.09 -14.55
N PRO A 516 18.81 1.00 -15.49
CA PRO A 516 19.86 1.49 -16.37
C PRO A 516 20.95 2.11 -15.50
N TYR A 517 22.13 1.52 -15.57
CA TYR A 517 23.31 2.08 -14.94
C TYR A 517 24.25 2.60 -16.03
N ILE A 518 25.03 3.56 -15.67
CA ILE A 518 26.06 4.10 -16.56
C ILE A 518 27.33 3.30 -16.33
N LYS A 519 27.98 2.89 -17.43
CA LYS A 519 29.25 2.19 -17.41
C LYS A 519 30.23 2.86 -18.35
N CYS A 520 31.47 2.98 -17.91
CA CYS A 520 32.53 3.49 -18.79
C CYS A 520 32.90 2.45 -19.85
N SER A 521 32.94 2.88 -21.11
CA SER A 521 33.29 2.05 -22.25
C SER A 521 34.74 1.57 -22.23
N GLN A 522 35.65 2.29 -21.58
CA GLN A 522 37.07 1.95 -21.52
C GLN A 522 37.46 1.18 -20.25
N CYS A 523 37.20 1.74 -19.06
CA CYS A 523 37.66 1.15 -17.79
C CYS A 523 36.59 0.35 -17.05
N GLY A 524 35.36 0.27 -17.56
CA GLY A 524 34.28 -0.48 -16.92
C GLY A 524 33.72 0.15 -15.64
N TYR A 525 34.11 1.37 -15.30
CA TYR A 525 33.63 2.06 -14.11
C TYR A 525 32.10 2.20 -14.12
N VAL A 526 31.45 1.87 -13.00
CA VAL A 526 30.02 2.04 -12.77
C VAL A 526 29.83 2.91 -11.52
N PRO A 527 29.12 4.06 -11.61
CA PRO A 527 28.82 4.87 -10.44
C PRO A 527 28.02 4.09 -9.40
N LYS A 528 28.56 4.02 -8.18
CA LYS A 528 27.92 3.36 -7.05
C LYS A 528 27.40 4.38 -6.05
N CYS A 529 26.36 3.99 -5.31
CA CYS A 529 25.87 4.82 -4.22
C CYS A 529 26.91 4.89 -3.08
N PRO A 530 27.21 6.08 -2.55
CA PRO A 530 28.15 6.19 -1.42
C PRO A 530 27.62 5.53 -0.14
N ASN A 531 26.30 5.45 0.00
CA ASN A 531 25.60 4.98 1.21
C ASN A 531 25.10 3.54 1.12
N CYS A 532 25.04 2.97 -0.09
CA CYS A 532 24.47 1.65 -0.36
C CYS A 532 25.39 0.85 -1.30
N ASP A 533 25.36 -0.46 -1.17
CA ASP A 533 26.14 -1.35 -2.03
C ASP A 533 25.43 -1.66 -3.34
N VAL A 534 25.00 -0.61 -4.04
CA VAL A 534 24.26 -0.69 -5.31
C VAL A 534 24.78 0.34 -6.30
N SER A 535 24.65 0.03 -7.57
CA SER A 535 24.86 1.00 -8.65
C SER A 535 23.76 2.06 -8.62
N LEU A 536 24.11 3.30 -8.97
CA LEU A 536 23.13 4.35 -9.14
C LEU A 536 22.34 4.14 -10.44
N THR A 537 21.05 4.38 -10.38
CA THR A 537 20.14 4.34 -11.53
C THR A 537 20.16 5.66 -12.26
N TYR A 538 20.32 5.64 -13.58
CA TYR A 538 20.23 6.83 -14.41
C TYR A 538 18.80 7.11 -14.82
N HIS A 539 18.31 8.30 -14.49
CA HIS A 539 17.02 8.84 -14.91
C HIS A 539 17.23 9.88 -16.02
N ARG A 540 16.95 9.48 -17.25
CA ARG A 540 17.22 10.34 -18.44
C ARG A 540 16.40 11.62 -18.42
N HIS A 541 15.13 11.58 -18.05
CA HIS A 541 14.24 12.72 -18.04
C HIS A 541 14.71 13.85 -17.09
N SER A 542 15.23 13.48 -15.93
CA SER A 542 15.76 14.43 -14.92
C SER A 542 17.27 14.61 -15.02
N ASN A 543 17.95 13.85 -15.89
CA ASN A 543 19.41 13.80 -16.02
C ASN A 543 20.14 13.59 -14.68
N THR A 544 19.63 12.65 -13.88
CA THR A 544 20.13 12.35 -12.54
C THR A 544 20.49 10.88 -12.36
N LEU A 545 21.48 10.66 -11.50
CA LEU A 545 21.82 9.33 -10.98
C LEU A 545 21.24 9.18 -9.58
N THR A 546 20.29 8.28 -9.37
CA THR A 546 19.57 8.15 -8.10
C THR A 546 19.70 6.75 -7.51
N CYS A 547 19.91 6.68 -6.21
CA CYS A 547 19.82 5.44 -5.44
C CYS A 547 18.38 5.22 -4.98
N HIS A 548 17.72 4.17 -5.45
CA HIS A 548 16.34 3.84 -5.06
C HIS A 548 16.19 3.29 -3.63
N TYR A 549 17.30 3.05 -2.92
CA TYR A 549 17.30 2.57 -1.54
C TYR A 549 17.40 3.66 -0.49
N CYS A 550 18.21 4.70 -0.76
CA CYS A 550 18.42 5.79 0.20
C CYS A 550 18.04 7.17 -0.34
N GLY A 551 17.62 7.27 -1.61
CA GLY A 551 17.27 8.54 -2.23
C GLY A 551 18.47 9.42 -2.60
N HIS A 552 19.72 8.97 -2.39
CA HIS A 552 20.90 9.75 -2.80
C HIS A 552 20.88 10.02 -4.29
N THR A 553 20.95 11.30 -4.66
CA THR A 553 20.85 11.73 -6.06
C THR A 553 22.06 12.61 -6.44
N ILE A 554 22.62 12.34 -7.61
CA ILE A 554 23.69 13.13 -8.21
C ILE A 554 23.16 13.70 -9.53
N SER A 555 23.15 15.03 -9.67
CA SER A 555 22.80 15.69 -10.94
C SER A 555 23.99 15.63 -11.88
N ILE A 556 23.73 15.28 -13.14
CA ILE A 556 24.75 15.27 -14.18
C ILE A 556 24.62 16.58 -14.94
N HIS A 557 25.55 17.54 -14.72
CA HIS A 557 25.52 18.83 -15.40
C HIS A 557 26.12 18.71 -16.80
N HIS A 558 25.41 19.24 -17.80
CA HIS A 558 25.99 19.50 -19.14
C HIS A 558 26.98 20.67 -19.07
N SER A 559 28.23 20.47 -19.43
CA SER A 559 29.04 21.54 -19.99
C SER A 559 28.42 21.87 -21.34
N GLN A 560 28.19 23.16 -21.62
CA GLN A 560 27.41 23.71 -22.74
C GLN A 560 27.70 23.06 -24.09
N PRO A 561 26.65 22.79 -24.92
CA PRO A 561 26.85 22.32 -26.29
C PRO A 561 27.40 23.45 -27.17
N THR A 562 28.56 23.25 -27.77
CA THR A 562 28.97 23.98 -28.95
C THR A 562 28.06 23.57 -30.11
N PHE A 563 27.40 24.55 -30.69
CA PHE A 563 26.58 24.44 -31.92
C PHE A 563 27.45 23.91 -33.07
N ASN A 564 27.16 22.73 -33.57
CA ASN A 564 27.17 22.27 -34.96
C ASN A 564 27.25 20.76 -35.02
N SER A 565 26.12 20.13 -35.30
CA SER A 565 26.02 19.05 -36.31
C SER A 565 24.65 18.36 -36.23
N GLN A 566 23.96 18.45 -37.34
CA GLN A 566 22.87 17.54 -37.70
C GLN A 566 23.48 16.14 -37.83
N LEU A 567 23.10 15.27 -37.00
CA LEU A 567 22.78 13.85 -37.12
C LEU A 567 22.71 13.24 -35.72
N SER A 568 21.52 12.89 -35.38
CA SER A 568 21.11 12.21 -34.19
C SER A 568 21.85 10.89 -33.97
N THR A 569 22.61 10.80 -32.95
CA THR A 569 22.79 9.60 -32.15
C THR A 569 23.05 10.04 -30.74
N LEU A 570 22.29 9.50 -29.81
CA LEU A 570 22.28 9.61 -28.36
C LEU A 570 23.70 9.48 -27.74
N ASN A 571 24.55 10.50 -27.90
CA ASN A 571 25.87 10.50 -27.24
C ASN A 571 26.16 11.88 -26.67
N SER A 572 25.47 12.21 -25.54
CA SER A 572 26.04 13.18 -24.62
C SER A 572 27.21 12.49 -23.92
N GLN A 573 28.44 12.83 -24.40
CA GLN A 573 29.67 12.25 -23.92
C GLN A 573 29.99 12.75 -22.51
N TYR A 574 29.69 11.96 -21.48
CA TYR A 574 30.19 12.21 -20.14
C TYR A 574 31.56 11.51 -20.01
N SER A 575 32.59 12.28 -19.73
CA SER A 575 33.89 11.69 -19.42
C SER A 575 33.84 10.90 -18.12
N CYS A 576 34.47 9.74 -18.11
CA CYS A 576 34.53 8.88 -16.94
C CYS A 576 35.29 9.56 -15.80
N PRO A 577 34.74 9.69 -14.59
CA PRO A 577 35.45 10.28 -13.46
C PRO A 577 36.67 9.45 -13.02
N ASN A 578 36.69 8.17 -13.35
CA ASN A 578 37.78 7.26 -12.97
C ASN A 578 38.96 7.30 -13.95
N CYS A 579 38.74 7.12 -15.26
CA CYS A 579 39.83 7.12 -16.25
C CYS A 579 39.96 8.43 -17.02
N LYS A 580 39.03 9.35 -16.93
CA LYS A 580 38.93 10.66 -17.60
C LYS A 580 38.89 10.62 -19.14
N GLU A 581 39.18 9.49 -19.75
CA GLU A 581 39.26 9.28 -21.19
C GLU A 581 38.07 8.54 -21.80
N GLY A 582 37.43 7.65 -20.99
CA GLY A 582 36.31 6.85 -21.44
C GLY A 582 34.97 7.59 -21.37
N VAL A 583 34.05 7.25 -22.27
CA VAL A 583 32.69 7.75 -22.32
C VAL A 583 31.79 6.88 -21.44
N LEU A 584 30.99 7.52 -20.62
CA LEU A 584 29.94 6.83 -19.85
C LEU A 584 28.73 6.57 -20.76
N SER A 585 28.44 5.30 -21.00
CA SER A 585 27.29 4.85 -21.78
C SER A 585 26.25 4.18 -20.88
N THR A 586 24.99 4.31 -21.21
CA THR A 586 23.91 3.65 -20.50
C THR A 586 23.90 2.16 -20.82
N HIS A 587 23.93 1.34 -19.78
CA HIS A 587 23.81 -0.11 -19.87
C HIS A 587 22.60 -0.56 -19.04
N GLY A 588 21.89 -1.56 -19.54
CA GLY A 588 20.68 -2.09 -18.91
C GLY A 588 19.46 -1.86 -19.79
N PHE A 589 18.63 -2.89 -19.91
CA PHE A 589 17.45 -2.90 -20.77
C PHE A 589 16.23 -2.55 -19.93
N GLY A 590 15.81 -1.29 -20.02
CA GLY A 590 14.64 -0.77 -19.29
C GLY A 590 13.50 -0.37 -20.21
N THR A 591 12.33 -0.09 -19.63
CA THR A 591 11.12 0.34 -20.35
C THR A 591 11.33 1.61 -21.17
N GLU A 592 12.17 2.54 -20.73
CA GLU A 592 12.54 3.74 -21.50
C GLU A 592 13.28 3.41 -22.80
N GLN A 593 14.24 2.50 -22.73
CA GLN A 593 14.98 2.06 -23.92
C GLN A 593 14.08 1.29 -24.88
N VAL A 594 13.18 0.45 -24.34
CA VAL A 594 12.17 -0.25 -25.15
C VAL A 594 11.29 0.77 -25.87
N GLU A 595 10.84 1.81 -25.18
CA GLU A 595 10.02 2.88 -25.76
C GLU A 595 10.75 3.60 -26.90
N ASP A 596 12.03 3.96 -26.70
CA ASP A 596 12.85 4.59 -27.75
C ASP A 596 13.04 3.65 -28.96
N GLU A 597 13.36 2.38 -28.74
CA GLU A 597 13.50 1.39 -29.82
C GLU A 597 12.20 1.17 -30.57
N VAL A 598 11.06 1.09 -29.87
CA VAL A 598 9.74 0.91 -30.47
C VAL A 598 9.38 2.13 -31.33
N LYS A 599 9.61 3.35 -30.85
CA LYS A 599 9.38 4.59 -31.63
C LYS A 599 10.24 4.67 -32.90
N LEU A 600 11.46 4.14 -32.84
CA LEU A 600 12.35 4.06 -34.01
C LEU A 600 11.92 2.98 -35.02
N LEU A 601 11.43 1.83 -34.52
CA LEU A 601 10.99 0.70 -35.37
C LEU A 601 9.61 0.95 -35.98
N PHE A 602 8.77 1.75 -35.29
CA PHE A 602 7.37 1.97 -35.61
C PHE A 602 7.02 3.48 -35.49
N PRO A 603 7.55 4.35 -36.36
CA PRO A 603 7.37 5.80 -36.24
C PRO A 603 5.93 6.27 -36.46
N ASP A 604 5.11 5.46 -37.15
CA ASP A 604 3.72 5.80 -37.51
C ASP A 604 2.70 5.36 -36.44
N TYR A 605 3.14 4.64 -35.40
CA TYR A 605 2.25 4.12 -34.36
C TYR A 605 2.36 4.88 -33.06
N SER A 606 1.23 5.02 -32.37
CA SER A 606 1.19 5.67 -31.06
C SER A 606 1.69 4.72 -29.95
N VAL A 607 2.68 5.19 -29.18
CA VAL A 607 3.36 4.40 -28.16
C VAL A 607 3.24 5.08 -26.82
N ALA A 608 2.85 4.34 -25.79
CA ALA A 608 2.86 4.82 -24.41
C ALA A 608 3.55 3.83 -23.48
N ARG A 609 4.02 4.34 -22.34
CA ARG A 609 4.69 3.57 -21.30
C ARG A 609 3.91 3.62 -19.99
N LEU A 610 3.73 2.47 -19.34
CA LEU A 610 3.09 2.32 -18.05
C LEU A 610 4.02 1.62 -17.06
N ASP A 611 4.72 2.42 -16.28
CA ASP A 611 5.60 1.98 -15.19
C ASP A 611 5.51 2.90 -13.97
N LEU A 612 6.27 2.63 -12.91
CA LEU A 612 6.24 3.42 -11.68
C LEU A 612 6.66 4.89 -11.89
N ASP A 613 7.47 5.19 -12.90
CA ASP A 613 7.95 6.54 -13.15
C ASP A 613 6.89 7.38 -13.88
N THR A 614 6.16 6.77 -14.82
CA THR A 614 5.08 7.43 -15.57
C THR A 614 3.77 7.48 -14.80
N SER A 615 3.59 6.62 -13.80
CA SER A 615 2.36 6.47 -13.00
C SER A 615 2.51 6.90 -11.54
N ARG A 616 3.31 7.95 -11.26
CA ARG A 616 3.52 8.46 -9.89
C ARG A 616 2.25 9.02 -9.23
N SER A 617 1.25 9.42 -10.00
CA SER A 617 -0.06 9.81 -9.50
C SER A 617 -1.15 8.90 -10.05
N ALA A 618 -2.19 8.63 -9.25
CA ALA A 618 -3.35 7.86 -9.68
C ALA A 618 -3.96 8.44 -10.98
N LYS A 619 -4.04 9.76 -11.09
CA LYS A 619 -4.57 10.44 -12.28
C LYS A 619 -3.76 10.16 -13.54
N ALA A 620 -2.43 10.15 -13.46
CA ALA A 620 -1.57 9.86 -14.62
C ALA A 620 -1.74 8.40 -15.07
N PHE A 621 -1.82 7.47 -14.11
CA PHE A 621 -2.11 6.06 -14.37
C PHE A 621 -3.44 5.88 -15.08
N ASP A 622 -4.53 6.45 -14.53
CA ASP A 622 -5.89 6.33 -15.09
C ASP A 622 -5.97 6.95 -16.50
N THR A 623 -5.31 8.09 -16.72
CA THR A 623 -5.29 8.73 -18.06
C THR A 623 -4.64 7.82 -19.12
N ILE A 624 -3.50 7.18 -18.83
CA ILE A 624 -2.84 6.26 -19.79
C ILE A 624 -3.74 5.06 -20.07
N VAL A 625 -4.33 4.48 -19.03
CA VAL A 625 -5.23 3.32 -19.14
C VAL A 625 -6.46 3.66 -19.98
N GLU A 626 -7.13 4.78 -19.71
CA GLU A 626 -8.30 5.24 -20.47
C GLU A 626 -7.95 5.54 -21.93
N THR A 627 -6.81 6.18 -22.18
CA THR A 627 -6.35 6.50 -23.55
C THR A 627 -6.08 5.22 -24.35
N PHE A 628 -5.49 4.21 -23.70
CA PHE A 628 -5.26 2.90 -24.34
C PHE A 628 -6.59 2.14 -24.56
N GLN A 629 -7.51 2.15 -23.61
CA GLN A 629 -8.83 1.53 -23.76
C GLN A 629 -9.65 2.14 -24.90
N ASN A 630 -9.52 3.45 -25.12
CA ASN A 630 -10.22 4.16 -26.20
C ASN A 630 -9.58 3.95 -27.58
N GLY A 631 -8.51 3.14 -27.68
CA GLY A 631 -7.85 2.84 -28.94
C GLY A 631 -6.93 3.94 -29.47
N ASN A 632 -6.61 4.98 -28.66
CA ASN A 632 -5.74 6.08 -29.06
C ASN A 632 -4.25 5.78 -28.85
N ILE A 633 -3.90 4.63 -28.32
CA ILE A 633 -2.54 4.11 -28.19
C ILE A 633 -2.51 2.73 -28.84
N ASP A 634 -1.56 2.51 -29.76
CA ASP A 634 -1.41 1.24 -30.48
C ASP A 634 -0.54 0.24 -29.70
N ILE A 635 0.56 0.75 -29.10
CA ILE A 635 1.54 -0.07 -28.38
C ILE A 635 1.69 0.44 -26.94
N LEU A 636 1.36 -0.42 -25.98
CA LEU A 636 1.56 -0.14 -24.56
C LEU A 636 2.75 -0.94 -24.04
N ILE A 637 3.80 -0.24 -23.57
CA ILE A 637 4.99 -0.83 -22.97
C ILE A 637 4.85 -0.78 -21.45
N GLY A 638 5.09 -1.90 -20.76
CA GLY A 638 5.00 -1.82 -19.32
C GLY A 638 5.59 -2.99 -18.55
N THR A 639 5.52 -2.82 -17.23
CA THR A 639 6.04 -3.76 -16.24
C THR A 639 4.91 -4.59 -15.62
N GLN A 640 5.12 -5.13 -14.43
CA GLN A 640 4.10 -5.89 -13.68
C GLN A 640 2.77 -5.15 -13.47
N MET A 641 2.74 -3.83 -13.64
CA MET A 641 1.50 -3.04 -13.51
C MET A 641 0.48 -3.38 -14.60
N ILE A 642 0.92 -3.74 -15.82
CA ILE A 642 0.02 -4.14 -16.91
C ILE A 642 -0.57 -5.54 -16.66
N ALA A 643 0.15 -6.39 -15.93
CA ALA A 643 -0.28 -7.74 -15.63
C ALA A 643 -1.50 -7.81 -14.69
N LYS A 644 -1.78 -6.74 -13.93
CA LYS A 644 -2.73 -6.78 -12.81
C LYS A 644 -3.88 -5.79 -12.97
N GLY A 645 -5.10 -6.24 -12.67
CA GLY A 645 -6.27 -5.38 -12.45
C GLY A 645 -6.81 -4.58 -13.64
N LEU A 646 -6.21 -4.69 -14.82
CA LEU A 646 -6.64 -3.97 -16.02
C LEU A 646 -7.44 -4.88 -16.95
N ASP A 647 -8.46 -4.34 -17.56
CA ASP A 647 -9.30 -5.03 -18.53
C ASP A 647 -9.28 -4.28 -19.85
N PHE A 648 -8.71 -4.91 -20.89
CA PHE A 648 -8.60 -4.37 -22.22
C PHE A 648 -9.24 -5.32 -23.23
N ASP A 649 -10.02 -4.77 -24.14
CA ASP A 649 -10.85 -5.56 -25.07
C ASP A 649 -10.17 -5.92 -26.37
N ASN A 650 -9.24 -5.07 -26.85
CA ASN A 650 -8.74 -5.13 -28.24
C ASN A 650 -7.25 -5.53 -28.36
N ILE A 651 -6.74 -6.31 -27.40
CA ILE A 651 -5.35 -6.76 -27.45
C ILE A 651 -5.22 -7.98 -28.33
N GLY A 652 -4.55 -7.81 -29.49
CA GLY A 652 -4.23 -8.90 -30.40
C GLY A 652 -2.93 -9.62 -30.05
N LEU A 653 -1.92 -8.88 -29.57
CA LEU A 653 -0.58 -9.42 -29.25
C LEU A 653 -0.09 -8.98 -27.88
N VAL A 654 0.50 -9.95 -27.18
CA VAL A 654 1.36 -9.69 -26.02
C VAL A 654 2.78 -10.15 -26.35
N GLY A 655 3.75 -9.23 -26.35
CA GLY A 655 5.17 -9.52 -26.55
C GLY A 655 5.93 -9.49 -25.22
N ILE A 656 6.57 -10.57 -24.83
CA ILE A 656 7.44 -10.66 -23.66
C ILE A 656 8.89 -10.63 -24.14
N LEU A 657 9.60 -9.54 -23.85
CA LEU A 657 10.90 -9.26 -24.47
C LEU A 657 12.06 -10.05 -23.88
N ASN A 658 11.99 -10.42 -22.60
CA ASN A 658 12.99 -11.27 -21.96
C ASN A 658 12.37 -11.99 -20.75
N ALA A 659 12.10 -13.28 -20.91
CA ALA A 659 11.53 -14.11 -19.86
C ALA A 659 12.58 -14.62 -18.86
N ASP A 660 13.85 -14.73 -19.28
CA ASP A 660 14.93 -15.31 -18.45
C ASP A 660 15.21 -14.50 -17.18
N ASN A 661 15.01 -13.17 -17.25
CA ASN A 661 15.18 -12.29 -16.08
C ASN A 661 14.25 -12.65 -14.90
N LEU A 662 13.13 -13.31 -15.16
CA LEU A 662 12.21 -13.79 -14.14
C LEU A 662 12.76 -15.05 -13.45
N LEU A 663 13.41 -15.94 -14.21
CA LEU A 663 13.88 -17.25 -13.77
C LEU A 663 15.18 -17.17 -12.95
N HIS A 664 16.05 -16.21 -13.27
CA HIS A 664 17.36 -16.08 -12.66
C HIS A 664 17.40 -15.27 -11.35
N HIS A 665 16.25 -14.98 -10.75
CA HIS A 665 16.24 -14.35 -9.44
C HIS A 665 16.70 -15.36 -8.37
N PRO A 666 17.66 -15.02 -7.49
CA PRO A 666 18.17 -15.95 -6.47
C PRO A 666 17.19 -16.09 -5.29
N ASP A 667 16.03 -16.67 -5.56
CA ASP A 667 14.98 -16.93 -4.62
C ASP A 667 14.28 -18.24 -5.00
N PHE A 668 13.98 -19.09 -4.02
CA PHE A 668 13.30 -20.36 -4.25
C PHE A 668 11.91 -20.23 -4.90
N ARG A 669 11.30 -19.05 -4.84
CA ARG A 669 10.02 -18.73 -5.49
C ARG A 669 10.15 -18.16 -6.91
N ALA A 670 11.37 -18.12 -7.47
CA ALA A 670 11.60 -17.48 -8.77
C ALA A 670 10.75 -18.12 -9.87
N TYR A 671 10.70 -19.45 -9.91
CA TYR A 671 9.90 -20.19 -10.89
C TYR A 671 8.41 -20.01 -10.66
N GLU A 672 7.92 -20.04 -9.41
CA GLU A 672 6.52 -19.78 -9.06
C GLU A 672 6.11 -18.38 -9.54
N ARG A 673 6.91 -17.37 -9.26
CA ARG A 673 6.63 -15.98 -9.68
C ARG A 673 6.67 -15.82 -11.20
N ALA A 674 7.60 -16.48 -11.87
CA ALA A 674 7.71 -16.47 -13.32
C ALA A 674 6.45 -17.09 -13.95
N TYR A 675 6.05 -18.28 -13.49
CA TYR A 675 4.82 -18.95 -13.95
C TYR A 675 3.59 -18.05 -13.78
N GLN A 676 3.38 -17.54 -12.55
CA GLN A 676 2.25 -16.68 -12.22
C GLN A 676 2.18 -15.43 -13.11
N LEU A 677 3.31 -14.73 -13.25
CA LEU A 677 3.37 -13.51 -14.02
C LEU A 677 3.19 -13.73 -15.52
N LEU A 678 3.83 -14.77 -16.08
CA LEU A 678 3.72 -15.07 -17.50
C LEU A 678 2.30 -15.52 -17.90
N ILE A 679 1.65 -16.32 -17.06
CA ILE A 679 0.23 -16.69 -17.27
C ILE A 679 -0.69 -15.46 -17.17
N GLN A 680 -0.48 -14.58 -16.19
CA GLN A 680 -1.30 -13.37 -16.02
C GLN A 680 -1.16 -12.41 -17.20
N VAL A 681 0.07 -12.18 -17.66
CA VAL A 681 0.35 -11.30 -18.81
C VAL A 681 -0.22 -11.93 -20.09
N SER A 682 -0.02 -13.23 -20.29
CA SER A 682 -0.58 -13.95 -21.43
C SER A 682 -2.13 -13.89 -21.45
N GLY A 683 -2.74 -13.92 -20.29
CA GLY A 683 -4.20 -13.81 -20.16
C GLY A 683 -4.81 -12.43 -20.49
N ARG A 684 -3.98 -11.43 -20.82
CA ARG A 684 -4.46 -10.10 -21.25
C ARG A 684 -4.94 -10.06 -22.68
N THR A 685 -4.52 -10.97 -23.53
CA THR A 685 -4.96 -11.06 -24.94
C THR A 685 -6.10 -12.07 -25.12
N GLY A 686 -6.87 -11.92 -26.22
CA GLY A 686 -7.92 -12.84 -26.65
C GLY A 686 -9.16 -12.83 -25.73
N ARG A 687 -9.70 -11.65 -25.38
CA ARG A 687 -10.88 -11.54 -24.51
C ARG A 687 -12.21 -11.43 -25.26
N ARG A 688 -12.20 -10.89 -26.47
CA ARG A 688 -13.38 -10.82 -27.36
C ARG A 688 -13.09 -11.52 -28.68
N ALA A 689 -14.02 -12.28 -29.21
CA ALA A 689 -14.16 -12.85 -30.54
C ALA A 689 -12.94 -13.48 -31.28
N GLN A 690 -11.70 -13.09 -31.02
CA GLN A 690 -10.50 -13.62 -31.65
C GLN A 690 -9.50 -14.18 -30.65
N GLN A 691 -8.90 -15.33 -30.98
CA GLN A 691 -7.81 -15.90 -30.20
C GLN A 691 -6.60 -14.99 -30.29
N GLY A 692 -6.13 -14.50 -29.14
CA GLY A 692 -4.94 -13.65 -29.07
C GLY A 692 -3.65 -14.45 -29.19
N LYS A 693 -2.56 -13.76 -29.52
CA LYS A 693 -1.21 -14.33 -29.62
C LYS A 693 -0.27 -13.80 -28.55
N VAL A 694 0.62 -14.66 -28.07
CA VAL A 694 1.67 -14.30 -27.11
C VAL A 694 3.01 -14.76 -27.65
N LEU A 695 3.95 -13.84 -27.79
CA LEU A 695 5.34 -14.14 -28.18
C LEU A 695 6.26 -13.97 -27.00
N ILE A 696 6.98 -15.01 -26.62
CA ILE A 696 7.93 -15.02 -25.49
C ILE A 696 9.34 -15.17 -26.03
N GLN A 697 10.14 -14.15 -25.92
CA GLN A 697 11.58 -14.20 -26.22
C GLN A 697 12.36 -14.73 -25.03
N THR A 698 13.18 -15.76 -25.24
CA THR A 698 13.98 -16.42 -24.22
C THR A 698 15.29 -16.96 -24.76
N TYR A 699 16.32 -17.01 -23.91
CA TYR A 699 17.58 -17.70 -24.19
C TYR A 699 17.53 -19.20 -23.88
N GLN A 700 16.47 -19.68 -23.20
CA GLN A 700 16.35 -21.06 -22.72
C GLN A 700 14.98 -21.67 -23.10
N PRO A 701 14.66 -21.81 -24.40
CA PRO A 701 13.35 -22.31 -24.83
C PRO A 701 13.04 -23.74 -24.35
N GLU A 702 14.07 -24.55 -24.05
CA GLU A 702 13.95 -25.92 -23.54
C GLU A 702 13.63 -26.00 -22.03
N ASN A 703 13.60 -24.86 -21.31
CA ASN A 703 13.28 -24.88 -19.89
C ASN A 703 11.85 -25.40 -19.67
N PRO A 704 11.63 -26.42 -18.83
CA PRO A 704 10.33 -27.07 -18.63
C PRO A 704 9.18 -26.13 -18.29
N ILE A 705 9.46 -25.02 -17.63
CA ILE A 705 8.45 -24.03 -17.25
C ILE A 705 7.70 -23.48 -18.46
N PHE A 706 8.36 -23.28 -19.60
CA PHE A 706 7.71 -22.76 -20.80
C PHE A 706 6.72 -23.76 -21.40
N ASN A 707 7.03 -25.06 -21.34
CA ASN A 707 6.07 -26.09 -21.77
C ASN A 707 4.81 -26.09 -20.88
N GLN A 708 5.00 -25.93 -19.55
CA GLN A 708 3.89 -25.82 -18.60
C GLN A 708 3.05 -24.56 -18.85
N ILE A 709 3.69 -23.44 -19.21
CA ILE A 709 3.00 -22.19 -19.53
C ILE A 709 2.20 -22.30 -20.84
N ILE A 710 2.80 -22.88 -21.89
CA ILE A 710 2.14 -23.08 -23.21
C ILE A 710 0.87 -23.92 -23.07
N HIS A 711 0.92 -24.98 -22.26
CA HIS A 711 -0.22 -25.88 -22.06
C HIS A 711 -1.13 -25.48 -20.89
N ASN A 712 -0.83 -24.36 -20.22
CA ASN A 712 -1.50 -23.94 -18.97
C ASN A 712 -1.56 -25.07 -17.93
N ASP A 713 -0.47 -25.86 -17.83
CA ASP A 713 -0.35 -27.02 -16.94
C ASP A 713 0.13 -26.58 -15.55
N TYR A 714 -0.81 -26.08 -14.74
CA TYR A 714 -0.50 -25.73 -13.35
C TYR A 714 -0.16 -26.95 -12.49
N ILE A 715 -0.78 -28.10 -12.73
CA ILE A 715 -0.55 -29.31 -11.93
C ILE A 715 0.86 -29.85 -12.17
N GLY A 716 1.31 -29.91 -13.41
CA GLY A 716 2.67 -30.30 -13.76
C GLY A 716 3.71 -29.37 -13.13
N PHE A 717 3.46 -28.04 -13.19
CA PHE A 717 4.29 -27.03 -12.53
C PHE A 717 4.32 -27.25 -10.99
N TYR A 718 3.16 -27.39 -10.35
CA TYR A 718 3.05 -27.62 -8.91
C TYR A 718 3.83 -28.85 -8.47
N ASN A 719 3.69 -29.97 -9.14
CA ASN A 719 4.37 -31.21 -8.77
C ASN A 719 5.90 -31.10 -8.89
N GLN A 720 6.39 -30.43 -9.93
CA GLN A 720 7.81 -30.17 -10.11
C GLN A 720 8.36 -29.28 -8.98
N ASP A 721 7.73 -28.13 -8.73
CA ASP A 721 8.16 -27.16 -7.73
C ASP A 721 8.07 -27.77 -6.30
N MET A 722 7.06 -28.57 -6.02
CA MET A 722 6.93 -29.28 -4.75
C MET A 722 8.06 -30.29 -4.51
N THR A 723 8.52 -30.96 -5.56
CA THR A 723 9.67 -31.89 -5.47
C THR A 723 10.95 -31.15 -5.11
N GLU A 724 11.19 -30.00 -5.74
CA GLU A 724 12.34 -29.14 -5.41
C GLU A 724 12.26 -28.60 -3.98
N ARG A 725 11.08 -28.08 -3.58
CA ARG A 725 10.84 -27.55 -2.22
C ARG A 725 11.03 -28.61 -1.14
N HIS A 726 10.62 -29.86 -1.41
CA HIS A 726 10.84 -30.97 -0.51
C HIS A 726 12.34 -31.25 -0.35
N SER A 727 13.08 -31.34 -1.47
CA SER A 727 14.51 -31.66 -1.50
C SER A 727 15.35 -30.63 -0.74
N PHE A 728 14.97 -29.35 -0.83
CA PHE A 728 15.69 -28.25 -0.20
C PHE A 728 15.08 -27.74 1.11
N ASN A 729 14.04 -28.40 1.64
CA ASN A 729 13.31 -27.99 2.83
C ASN A 729 12.85 -26.53 2.75
N TYR A 730 11.95 -26.24 1.78
CA TYR A 730 11.24 -24.96 1.65
C TYR A 730 9.75 -25.08 1.95
N PRO A 731 9.03 -23.96 2.18
CA PRO A 731 7.58 -23.98 2.32
C PRO A 731 6.90 -24.65 1.10
N PRO A 732 5.87 -25.50 1.30
CA PRO A 732 5.06 -25.68 2.51
C PRO A 732 5.57 -26.68 3.52
N TYR A 733 6.72 -27.32 3.35
CA TYR A 733 7.26 -28.35 4.25
C TYR A 733 7.86 -27.79 5.54
N VAL A 734 8.32 -26.55 5.50
CA VAL A 734 8.89 -25.82 6.64
C VAL A 734 8.31 -24.42 6.74
N LYS A 735 8.46 -23.82 7.91
CA LYS A 735 8.29 -22.38 8.15
C LYS A 735 9.65 -21.71 8.14
N LEU A 736 9.74 -20.56 7.50
CA LEU A 736 10.97 -19.77 7.41
C LEU A 736 10.94 -18.60 8.39
N ILE A 737 12.06 -18.34 9.04
CA ILE A 737 12.29 -17.14 9.84
C ILE A 737 13.60 -16.51 9.34
N ARG A 738 13.53 -15.30 8.81
CA ARG A 738 14.70 -14.52 8.41
C ARG A 738 15.07 -13.54 9.52
N ILE A 739 16.30 -13.60 9.97
CA ILE A 739 16.86 -12.68 10.96
C ILE A 739 17.83 -11.77 10.22
N THR A 740 17.52 -10.49 10.18
CA THR A 740 18.38 -9.48 9.51
C THR A 740 19.08 -8.65 10.58
N ILE A 741 20.40 -8.61 10.54
CA ILE A 741 21.27 -7.88 11.44
C ILE A 741 21.84 -6.69 10.69
N ARG A 742 21.75 -5.49 11.25
CA ARG A 742 22.21 -4.24 10.63
C ARG A 742 23.03 -3.40 11.60
N HIS A 743 24.17 -2.89 11.15
CA HIS A 743 24.99 -1.94 11.90
C HIS A 743 25.82 -1.05 10.95
N THR A 744 26.19 0.15 11.42
CA THR A 744 27.05 1.07 10.64
C THR A 744 28.49 0.63 10.56
N ASP A 745 28.95 -0.13 11.55
CA ASP A 745 30.27 -0.75 11.59
C ASP A 745 30.18 -2.21 11.10
N PHE A 746 31.07 -2.58 10.17
CA PHE A 746 31.09 -3.90 9.54
C PHE A 746 31.47 -5.00 10.52
N ASP A 747 32.51 -4.76 11.37
CA ASP A 747 33.03 -5.78 12.28
C ASP A 747 32.04 -6.07 13.39
N ILE A 748 31.40 -5.03 13.95
CA ILE A 748 30.34 -5.21 14.94
C ILE A 748 29.16 -5.97 14.35
N CYS A 749 28.75 -5.64 13.10
CA CYS A 749 27.67 -6.34 12.40
C CYS A 749 28.01 -7.82 12.20
N SER A 750 29.22 -8.09 11.72
CA SER A 750 29.69 -9.45 11.40
C SER A 750 29.80 -10.32 12.66
N HIS A 751 30.52 -9.83 13.68
CA HIS A 751 30.71 -10.54 14.95
C HIS A 751 29.38 -10.79 15.69
N ALA A 752 28.45 -9.81 15.68
CA ALA A 752 27.13 -10.01 16.27
C ALA A 752 26.33 -11.11 15.53
N ALA A 753 26.42 -11.14 14.20
CA ALA A 753 25.75 -12.15 13.37
C ALA A 753 26.34 -13.54 13.61
N ASP A 754 27.67 -13.66 13.65
CA ASP A 754 28.37 -14.92 13.91
C ASP A 754 28.05 -15.45 15.32
N LEU A 755 28.10 -14.58 16.34
CA LEU A 755 27.77 -14.94 17.71
C LEU A 755 26.31 -15.43 17.82
N LEU A 756 25.36 -14.71 17.21
CA LEU A 756 23.96 -15.11 17.23
C LEU A 756 23.74 -16.44 16.49
N ALA A 757 24.34 -16.60 15.30
CA ALA A 757 24.21 -17.83 14.53
C ALA A 757 24.77 -19.04 15.30
N ASN A 758 25.92 -18.90 15.94
CA ASN A 758 26.54 -19.98 16.72
C ASN A 758 25.67 -20.36 17.93
N LYS A 759 25.15 -19.40 18.67
CA LYS A 759 24.21 -19.65 19.78
C LYS A 759 22.93 -20.35 19.29
N LEU A 760 22.35 -19.88 18.18
CA LEU A 760 21.18 -20.53 17.60
C LEU A 760 21.47 -21.95 17.10
N LYS A 761 22.64 -22.21 16.47
CA LYS A 761 23.06 -23.53 16.02
C LYS A 761 23.20 -24.53 17.17
N LEU A 762 23.65 -24.09 18.35
CA LEU A 762 23.71 -24.93 19.54
C LEU A 762 22.32 -25.45 19.96
N ARG A 763 21.27 -24.63 19.84
CA ARG A 763 19.89 -24.97 20.29
C ARG A 763 19.01 -25.54 19.17
N LEU A 764 19.15 -25.01 17.93
CA LEU A 764 18.31 -25.36 16.78
C LEU A 764 19.03 -26.25 15.74
N LYS A 765 20.33 -26.52 15.92
CA LYS A 765 21.15 -27.42 15.09
C LYS A 765 21.14 -27.01 13.60
N ASN A 766 20.92 -27.97 12.69
CA ASN A 766 20.95 -27.81 11.23
C ASN A 766 19.83 -26.93 10.65
N ARG A 767 18.89 -26.47 11.48
CA ARG A 767 17.82 -25.55 11.06
C ARG A 767 18.32 -24.13 10.80
N VAL A 768 19.52 -23.80 11.22
CA VAL A 768 20.11 -22.46 11.14
C VAL A 768 21.13 -22.39 10.01
N LEU A 769 20.85 -21.56 9.01
CA LEU A 769 21.71 -21.31 7.85
C LEU A 769 22.29 -19.89 7.94
N GLY A 770 23.53 -19.73 7.48
CA GLY A 770 24.26 -18.46 7.54
C GLY A 770 25.10 -18.30 8.83
N PRO A 771 25.57 -17.07 9.16
CA PRO A 771 25.13 -15.80 8.57
C PRO A 771 25.73 -15.53 7.18
N ASP A 772 24.91 -15.00 6.27
CA ASP A 772 25.31 -14.66 4.91
C ASP A 772 25.08 -13.15 4.63
N VAL A 773 25.80 -12.64 3.63
CA VAL A 773 25.55 -11.29 3.12
C VAL A 773 24.45 -11.37 2.05
N PRO A 774 23.35 -10.62 2.17
CA PRO A 774 22.34 -10.56 1.11
C PRO A 774 22.91 -9.93 -0.17
N ILE A 775 22.18 -10.02 -1.29
CA ILE A 775 22.60 -9.44 -2.59
C ILE A 775 23.03 -7.98 -2.44
N ILE A 776 22.36 -7.23 -1.54
CA ILE A 776 22.74 -5.87 -1.18
C ILE A 776 23.25 -5.89 0.25
N GLY A 777 24.58 -5.87 0.38
CA GLY A 777 25.26 -6.00 1.68
C GLY A 777 25.26 -4.72 2.52
N ARG A 778 24.91 -3.54 1.93
CA ARG A 778 24.87 -2.25 2.64
C ARG A 778 23.75 -1.36 2.13
N ILE A 779 22.95 -0.82 3.04
CA ILE A 779 21.86 0.13 2.75
C ILE A 779 21.89 1.27 3.76
N GLN A 780 21.83 2.54 3.32
CA GLN A 780 21.83 3.73 4.19
C GLN A 780 22.98 3.71 5.20
N ASN A 781 24.19 3.41 4.73
CA ASN A 781 25.41 3.27 5.53
C ASN A 781 25.39 2.16 6.60
N LYS A 782 24.43 1.23 6.56
CA LYS A 782 24.37 0.08 7.45
C LYS A 782 24.72 -1.20 6.69
N TYR A 783 25.72 -1.91 7.17
CA TYR A 783 26.05 -3.26 6.72
C TYR A 783 24.98 -4.24 7.16
N ILE A 784 24.74 -5.27 6.34
CA ILE A 784 23.63 -6.21 6.52
C ILE A 784 24.17 -7.63 6.51
N LYS A 785 23.78 -8.42 7.49
CA LYS A 785 23.94 -9.87 7.56
C LYS A 785 22.59 -10.52 7.76
N GLN A 786 22.42 -11.74 7.24
CA GLN A 786 21.17 -12.49 7.36
C GLN A 786 21.43 -13.91 7.85
N ILE A 787 20.55 -14.36 8.75
CA ILE A 787 20.46 -15.75 9.20
C ILE A 787 19.08 -16.24 8.80
N LEU A 788 19.02 -17.43 8.18
CA LEU A 788 17.78 -18.10 7.84
C LEU A 788 17.57 -19.31 8.74
N VAL A 789 16.40 -19.36 9.39
CA VAL A 789 16.00 -20.50 10.23
C VAL A 789 14.84 -21.22 9.56
N LYS A 790 14.99 -22.53 9.36
CA LYS A 790 13.99 -23.45 8.78
C LYS A 790 13.40 -24.32 9.87
N ILE A 791 12.11 -24.21 10.11
CA ILE A 791 11.40 -24.98 11.15
C ILE A 791 10.39 -25.90 10.48
N GLU A 792 10.50 -27.20 10.67
CA GLU A 792 9.58 -28.20 10.15
C GLU A 792 8.15 -27.95 10.69
N ILE A 793 7.13 -28.20 9.88
CA ILE A 793 5.73 -27.96 10.27
C ILE A 793 5.32 -28.79 11.50
N SER A 794 5.90 -29.99 11.67
CA SER A 794 5.70 -30.85 12.84
C SER A 794 6.32 -30.30 14.12
N ALA A 795 7.29 -29.37 14.02
CA ALA A 795 7.97 -28.80 15.17
C ALA A 795 7.19 -27.60 15.74
N PRO A 796 7.21 -27.40 17.09
CA PRO A 796 6.47 -26.31 17.72
C PRO A 796 7.13 -24.95 17.42
N LEU A 797 6.61 -24.24 16.42
CA LEU A 797 7.09 -22.94 15.98
C LEU A 797 7.22 -21.91 17.12
N HIS A 798 6.27 -21.94 18.09
CA HIS A 798 6.31 -21.05 19.24
C HIS A 798 7.59 -21.23 20.07
N LYS A 799 8.01 -22.48 20.34
CA LYS A 799 9.26 -22.75 21.08
C LYS A 799 10.50 -22.27 20.32
N ALA A 800 10.51 -22.44 19.00
CA ALA A 800 11.61 -21.92 18.17
C ALA A 800 11.69 -20.39 18.23
N LYS A 801 10.54 -19.70 18.19
CA LYS A 801 10.50 -18.24 18.32
C LYS A 801 10.99 -17.75 19.68
N LEU A 802 10.61 -18.40 20.77
CA LEU A 802 11.11 -18.07 22.11
C LEU A 802 12.64 -18.22 22.18
N ILE A 803 13.18 -19.35 21.66
CA ILE A 803 14.63 -19.55 21.60
C ILE A 803 15.33 -18.42 20.82
N ILE A 804 14.77 -18.03 19.68
CA ILE A 804 15.33 -16.96 18.86
C ILE A 804 15.32 -15.63 19.62
N GLN A 805 14.23 -15.31 20.33
CA GLN A 805 14.13 -14.09 21.13
C GLN A 805 15.13 -14.07 22.28
N ASP A 806 15.25 -15.20 23.03
CA ASP A 806 16.20 -15.32 24.14
C ASP A 806 17.64 -15.07 23.67
N GLU A 807 18.04 -15.70 22.54
CA GLU A 807 19.39 -15.53 21.99
C GLU A 807 19.62 -14.12 21.43
N ILE A 808 18.63 -13.50 20.81
CA ILE A 808 18.71 -12.08 20.39
C ILE A 808 18.92 -11.18 21.60
N GLN A 809 18.13 -11.35 22.66
CA GLN A 809 18.27 -10.58 23.87
C GLN A 809 19.64 -10.83 24.54
N GLY A 810 20.09 -12.07 24.57
CA GLY A 810 21.40 -12.45 25.10
C GLY A 810 22.58 -11.88 24.33
N VAL A 811 22.44 -11.57 23.04
CA VAL A 811 23.47 -10.87 22.24
C VAL A 811 23.35 -9.36 22.41
N THR A 812 22.15 -8.79 22.28
CA THR A 812 21.93 -7.33 22.33
C THR A 812 22.12 -6.72 23.72
N SER A 813 22.10 -7.52 24.78
CA SER A 813 22.44 -7.05 26.16
C SER A 813 23.92 -6.81 26.38
N GLN A 814 24.80 -7.32 25.49
CA GLN A 814 26.26 -7.22 25.62
C GLN A 814 26.80 -6.03 24.79
N ARG A 815 27.78 -5.29 25.36
CA ARG A 815 28.54 -4.29 24.58
C ARG A 815 29.59 -4.99 23.73
N PRO A 816 29.82 -4.56 22.46
CA PRO A 816 29.26 -3.40 21.77
C PRO A 816 27.95 -3.70 21.02
N TYR A 817 27.38 -4.93 21.14
CA TYR A 817 26.26 -5.41 20.29
C TYR A 817 24.90 -4.80 20.66
N ASN A 818 24.79 -4.02 21.75
CA ASN A 818 23.59 -3.29 22.14
C ASN A 818 23.15 -2.20 21.14
N THR A 819 24.03 -1.82 20.21
CA THR A 819 23.75 -0.86 19.13
C THR A 819 23.27 -1.52 17.83
N VAL A 820 23.36 -2.84 17.75
CA VAL A 820 22.98 -3.62 16.55
C VAL A 820 21.46 -3.65 16.41
N GLN A 821 20.98 -3.39 15.21
CA GLN A 821 19.57 -3.51 14.89
C GLN A 821 19.29 -4.93 14.36
N ILE A 822 18.42 -5.67 15.08
CA ILE A 822 17.99 -7.01 14.68
C ILE A 822 16.52 -6.98 14.32
N GLN A 823 16.21 -7.53 13.16
CA GLN A 823 14.89 -7.55 12.56
C GLN A 823 14.48 -8.98 12.24
N LEU A 824 13.30 -9.38 12.72
CA LEU A 824 12.69 -10.67 12.41
C LEU A 824 11.68 -10.52 11.28
N ASP A 825 11.68 -11.48 10.36
CA ASP A 825 10.67 -11.64 9.32
C ASP A 825 10.21 -13.10 9.29
N ILE A 826 8.97 -13.31 9.71
CA ILE A 826 8.33 -14.63 9.73
C ILE A 826 7.62 -14.85 8.40
N ASP A 827 7.79 -16.03 7.82
CA ASP A 827 7.33 -16.37 6.47
C ASP A 827 7.77 -15.30 5.44
N PRO A 828 9.09 -15.08 5.25
CA PRO A 828 9.62 -14.13 4.28
C PRO A 828 9.25 -14.56 2.85
N ILE A 829 8.99 -13.56 2.00
CA ILE A 829 8.71 -13.75 0.57
C ILE A 829 9.84 -13.19 -0.28
#